data_e4ac963e8c372ba334948d728499a4d1
#
_entry.id   e4ac963e8c372ba334948d728499a4d1
#
_cell.length_a   1.000
_cell.length_b   1.000
_cell.length_c   1.000
_cell.angle_alpha   90.00
_cell.angle_beta   90.00
_cell.angle_gamma   90.00
#
_symmetry.space_group_name_H-M   'P 1'
#
loop_
_entity.id
_entity.type
_entity.pdbx_description
1 polymer ?
#
loop_
_entity_poly.entity_id
_entity_poly.type
_entity_poly.pdbx_seq_one_letter_code
_entity_poly.pdbx_strand_id
1 'polypeptide(L)'
;MLCACSGEQFKFEEPPQSPESLATRDFSASGLSSRTTGDWDSKLEDIQVDEAESTLKEALSLNYEEARALLGRLEYQRGNFEAALQVFQGIDSRSLTPKMIKAIAERTRQRKPRAKGDITPPSIMSMHSVSLLLEAILLKAKSLEELGHYREAATECTIILDIVESALPNGMPEGIGEDCKLEEMFHKALELLPILWIKAGLLDEAITAYRRALIKPWNLGPHRLARVQKDLASILLFGAVEAKLPSHLQAWGPWSPSSSTEEAILLLLVLMNKVAYGEIQWDEEIMSHLTYALSIIGQYELLAEHVEQTLPGVYNRAERWYFLALCYNAAGQNEAALNLLKKVSGFSESKHKPHIPSYLLGAKLCSEDPKHAQEGINFARKLINLENNPNQHFMVEAHKFLGVCYGNAARICLSDSERINLQKESLDSLNHAAVNRQEDPEVMYSLALENTLQRNLDAAFDNAILYTETMAGNSVKGWKLLALIVSAQHRFKDAEIVVEFALDEAGRMDQFELLRLKAVLQIAQEQPKEAIETYRILLSLIQAQRDLNAKNPDHGHMFESEALAERKLELTVWQDLAAIYTKLGSWSNAKICVEKAKLMDFHCPRSWHTTGLYFEAQSLYKEALVSFSVALSIEPDYVPSIVSTAGVLMKLGSQSFPIARSFLMNALRLDPTNHEAWMNLGLISKMEGALQQAADFFQAAYELRLSAPVQSLE
;
A
#
# COMPACT_ATOMS: atom_id res chain seq x y z
N MET A 1 -46.73 10.74 -16.22
CA MET A 1 -46.96 12.18 -16.45
C MET A 1 -45.74 12.77 -17.08
N LEU A 2 -45.90 13.21 -18.30
CA LEU A 2 -44.94 13.89 -19.16
C LEU A 2 -44.50 15.23 -18.57
N CYS A 3 -43.25 15.60 -18.66
CA CYS A 3 -42.84 16.96 -18.93
C CYS A 3 -41.54 16.95 -19.71
N ALA A 4 -41.67 17.31 -20.94
CA ALA A 4 -40.59 17.73 -21.83
C ALA A 4 -40.11 19.13 -21.41
N CYS A 5 -38.82 19.35 -21.41
CA CYS A 5 -38.23 20.70 -21.47
C CYS A 5 -37.00 20.67 -22.36
N SER A 6 -37.22 21.22 -23.51
CA SER A 6 -36.48 22.22 -24.31
C SER A 6 -34.95 22.23 -24.13
N GLY A 7 -34.31 21.94 -25.26
CA GLY A 7 -32.88 22.16 -25.48
C GLY A 7 -32.55 23.64 -25.48
N GLU A 8 -31.63 24.03 -24.66
CA GLU A 8 -30.85 25.23 -24.83
C GLU A 8 -29.49 24.85 -25.41
N GLN A 9 -29.31 25.37 -26.62
CA GLN A 9 -28.01 25.35 -27.31
C GLN A 9 -27.03 26.20 -26.51
N PHE A 10 -26.04 25.58 -25.91
CA PHE A 10 -24.87 26.29 -25.43
C PHE A 10 -24.13 26.87 -26.64
N LYS A 11 -24.20 28.20 -26.80
CA LYS A 11 -23.26 28.94 -27.60
C LYS A 11 -21.90 28.86 -26.94
N PHE A 12 -20.91 28.34 -27.63
CA PHE A 12 -19.51 28.53 -27.29
C PHE A 12 -19.23 30.04 -27.31
N GLU A 13 -19.04 30.63 -26.15
CA GLU A 13 -18.39 31.94 -26.04
C GLU A 13 -16.90 31.72 -26.33
N GLU A 14 -16.41 32.46 -27.31
CA GLU A 14 -14.98 32.57 -27.60
C GLU A 14 -14.24 33.06 -26.33
N PRO A 15 -13.00 32.60 -26.09
CA PRO A 15 -12.24 33.06 -24.92
C PRO A 15 -12.02 34.59 -25.02
N PRO A 16 -12.07 35.30 -23.91
CA PRO A 16 -11.88 36.75 -23.90
C PRO A 16 -10.49 37.09 -24.46
N GLN A 17 -10.47 37.93 -25.46
CA GLN A 17 -9.27 38.52 -26.04
C GLN A 17 -8.45 39.15 -24.91
N SER A 18 -7.16 38.87 -24.91
CA SER A 18 -6.20 39.39 -23.96
C SER A 18 -6.28 40.92 -23.84
N PRO A 19 -6.19 41.50 -22.60
CA PRO A 19 -6.32 42.93 -22.40
C PRO A 19 -5.22 43.66 -23.14
N GLU A 20 -5.64 44.71 -23.82
CA GLU A 20 -4.82 45.65 -24.57
C GLU A 20 -3.59 46.10 -23.78
N SER A 21 -2.46 46.13 -24.45
CA SER A 21 -1.17 46.47 -23.87
C SER A 21 -1.11 47.91 -23.36
N LEU A 22 -0.64 48.10 -22.12
CA LEU A 22 -0.39 49.40 -21.52
C LEU A 22 0.57 50.32 -22.34
N ALA A 23 1.30 49.74 -23.31
CA ALA A 23 2.23 50.52 -24.15
C ALA A 23 1.59 51.49 -25.12
N THR A 24 0.28 51.35 -25.44
CA THR A 24 -0.42 52.22 -26.38
C THR A 24 -1.03 53.47 -25.75
N ARG A 25 -1.03 53.57 -24.41
CA ARG A 25 -1.65 54.73 -23.76
C ARG A 25 -0.71 55.94 -23.46
N ASP A 26 0.60 55.75 -23.39
CA ASP A 26 1.54 56.80 -22.99
C ASP A 26 2.20 57.55 -24.13
N PHE A 27 2.04 57.11 -25.38
CA PHE A 27 2.58 57.79 -26.58
C PHE A 27 1.67 58.84 -27.20
N SER A 28 0.49 59.13 -26.64
CA SER A 28 -0.45 60.10 -27.16
C SER A 28 -0.38 61.49 -26.52
N ALA A 29 0.78 61.88 -25.95
CA ALA A 29 0.96 63.20 -25.36
C ALA A 29 1.75 64.19 -26.27
N SER A 30 1.56 64.16 -27.57
CA SER A 30 1.85 65.33 -28.41
C SER A 30 0.95 65.31 -29.63
N GLY A 31 -0.13 66.01 -29.51
CA GLY A 31 -1.02 66.63 -30.44
C GLY A 31 -1.16 66.05 -31.84
N LEU A 32 -2.32 65.46 -32.07
CA LEU A 32 -3.14 65.84 -33.23
C LEU A 32 -4.54 65.21 -33.03
N SER A 33 -5.47 66.17 -32.86
CA SER A 33 -6.91 65.94 -32.89
C SER A 33 -7.34 65.59 -34.32
N SER A 34 -7.98 64.44 -34.55
CA SER A 34 -9.06 64.36 -35.52
C SER A 34 -9.98 63.17 -35.24
N ARG A 35 -11.23 63.47 -35.04
CA ARG A 35 -12.38 62.57 -35.07
C ARG A 35 -12.54 61.98 -36.47
N THR A 36 -12.64 60.65 -36.59
CA THR A 36 -13.52 60.02 -37.55
C THR A 36 -13.87 58.60 -37.08
N THR A 37 -15.13 58.36 -36.96
CA THR A 37 -15.80 57.05 -36.84
C THR A 37 -15.73 56.35 -38.18
N GLY A 38 -15.31 55.07 -38.19
CA GLY A 38 -15.49 54.22 -39.37
C GLY A 38 -14.51 53.06 -39.41
N ASP A 39 -15.03 51.89 -39.57
CA ASP A 39 -14.49 50.60 -40.01
C ASP A 39 -12.95 50.44 -40.03
N TRP A 40 -12.43 49.59 -39.18
CA TRP A 40 -11.02 49.26 -39.10
C TRP A 40 -10.69 48.07 -39.98
N ASP A 41 -10.11 48.39 -41.13
CA ASP A 41 -9.53 47.45 -42.06
C ASP A 41 -8.16 46.93 -41.48
N SER A 42 -7.91 45.63 -41.52
CA SER A 42 -6.71 44.95 -40.97
C SER A 42 -5.35 45.52 -41.47
N LYS A 43 -5.36 46.26 -42.55
CA LYS A 43 -4.17 46.93 -43.09
C LYS A 43 -3.71 48.16 -42.30
N LEU A 44 -4.56 48.78 -41.48
CA LEU A 44 -4.20 49.93 -40.67
C LEU A 44 -3.46 49.52 -39.35
N GLU A 45 -3.71 48.33 -38.87
CA GLU A 45 -2.99 47.81 -37.69
C GLU A 45 -1.52 47.48 -38.02
N ASP A 46 -1.24 46.92 -39.18
CA ASP A 46 0.12 46.64 -39.66
C ASP A 46 0.97 47.90 -39.85
N ILE A 47 0.39 48.99 -40.34
CA ILE A 47 1.09 50.27 -40.55
C ILE A 47 1.45 50.92 -39.19
N GLN A 48 0.58 50.89 -38.20
CA GLN A 48 0.88 51.42 -36.85
C GLN A 48 1.93 50.61 -36.11
N VAL A 49 1.97 49.30 -36.35
CA VAL A 49 2.99 48.40 -35.80
C VAL A 49 4.36 48.69 -36.42
N ASP A 50 4.42 48.90 -37.72
CA ASP A 50 5.68 49.20 -38.43
C ASP A 50 6.23 50.59 -38.07
N GLU A 51 5.40 51.62 -37.85
CA GLU A 51 5.80 52.93 -37.33
C GLU A 51 6.31 52.83 -35.89
N ALA A 52 5.64 52.06 -35.02
CA ALA A 52 6.09 51.80 -33.68
C ALA A 52 7.43 51.05 -33.66
N GLU A 53 7.63 50.09 -34.55
CA GLU A 53 8.89 49.39 -34.70
C GLU A 53 10.04 50.31 -35.13
N SER A 54 9.81 51.22 -36.08
CA SER A 54 10.83 52.16 -36.54
C SER A 54 11.25 53.13 -35.43
N THR A 55 10.28 53.65 -34.67
CA THR A 55 10.56 54.52 -33.49
C THR A 55 11.29 53.76 -32.36
N LEU A 56 10.99 52.50 -32.13
CA LEU A 56 11.71 51.67 -31.17
C LEU A 56 13.13 51.35 -31.62
N LYS A 57 13.36 51.10 -32.91
CA LYS A 57 14.71 50.92 -33.52
C LYS A 57 15.55 52.18 -33.42
N GLU A 58 14.97 53.34 -33.58
CA GLU A 58 15.65 54.65 -33.36
C GLU A 58 16.01 54.83 -31.88
N ALA A 59 15.11 54.50 -30.96
CA ALA A 59 15.35 54.56 -29.51
C ALA A 59 16.44 53.55 -29.05
N LEU A 60 16.60 52.43 -29.73
CA LEU A 60 17.68 51.47 -29.48
C LEU A 60 19.09 52.06 -29.76
N SER A 61 19.20 52.99 -30.70
CA SER A 61 20.46 53.73 -30.98
C SER A 61 20.90 54.63 -29.80
N LEU A 62 19.98 54.95 -28.90
CA LEU A 62 20.17 55.71 -27.65
C LEU A 62 20.39 54.82 -26.43
N ASN A 63 20.52 53.48 -26.58
CA ASN A 63 20.72 52.53 -25.50
C ASN A 63 19.66 52.53 -24.39
N TYR A 64 18.38 52.77 -24.70
CA TYR A 64 17.29 52.67 -23.75
C TYR A 64 16.83 51.21 -23.60
N GLU A 65 16.96 50.64 -22.39
CA GLU A 65 16.58 49.28 -22.04
C GLU A 65 15.08 49.02 -22.20
N GLU A 66 14.26 50.02 -21.97
CA GLU A 66 12.81 49.96 -22.13
C GLU A 66 12.40 49.84 -23.59
N ALA A 67 13.12 50.49 -24.51
CA ALA A 67 12.89 50.37 -25.97
C ALA A 67 13.21 48.95 -26.45
N ARG A 68 14.30 48.35 -25.94
CA ARG A 68 14.64 46.93 -26.20
C ARG A 68 13.57 45.99 -25.68
N ALA A 69 13.01 46.23 -24.46
CA ALA A 69 11.95 45.45 -23.88
C ALA A 69 10.68 45.45 -24.76
N LEU A 70 10.29 46.65 -25.30
CA LEU A 70 9.13 46.78 -26.17
C LEU A 70 9.35 46.13 -27.53
N LEU A 71 10.52 46.31 -28.15
CA LEU A 71 10.83 45.69 -29.45
C LEU A 71 10.89 44.16 -29.31
N GLY A 72 11.54 43.64 -28.29
CA GLY A 72 11.60 42.19 -28.04
C GLY A 72 10.22 41.59 -27.80
N ARG A 73 9.30 42.32 -27.13
CA ARG A 73 7.91 41.92 -26.97
C ARG A 73 7.19 41.84 -28.32
N LEU A 74 7.40 42.81 -29.20
CA LEU A 74 6.78 42.85 -30.53
C LEU A 74 7.27 41.67 -31.37
N GLU A 75 8.56 41.40 -31.41
CA GLU A 75 9.12 40.22 -32.10
C GLU A 75 8.59 38.89 -31.52
N TYR A 76 8.42 38.81 -30.20
CA TYR A 76 7.83 37.64 -29.55
C TYR A 76 6.36 37.44 -30.00
N GLN A 77 5.57 38.54 -30.09
CA GLN A 77 4.17 38.50 -30.55
C GLN A 77 4.03 38.06 -32.01
N ARG A 78 5.04 38.40 -32.86
CA ARG A 78 5.15 37.93 -34.23
C ARG A 78 5.55 36.46 -34.36
N GLY A 79 5.93 35.81 -33.27
CA GLY A 79 6.44 34.44 -33.27
C GLY A 79 7.90 34.32 -33.66
N ASN A 80 8.66 35.41 -33.76
CA ASN A 80 10.07 35.43 -34.10
C ASN A 80 10.94 35.27 -32.81
N PHE A 81 10.94 34.07 -32.22
CA PHE A 81 11.59 33.84 -30.94
C PHE A 81 13.10 34.07 -30.92
N GLU A 82 13.80 33.75 -32.02
CA GLU A 82 15.24 34.01 -32.15
C GLU A 82 15.55 35.53 -32.20
N ALA A 83 14.78 36.30 -32.98
CA ALA A 83 14.94 37.73 -33.05
C ALA A 83 14.59 38.41 -31.70
N ALA A 84 13.51 37.98 -31.07
CA ALA A 84 13.15 38.43 -29.73
C ALA A 84 14.28 38.15 -28.70
N LEU A 85 14.90 36.98 -28.77
CA LEU A 85 15.99 36.62 -27.89
C LEU A 85 17.24 37.52 -28.09
N GLN A 86 17.61 37.80 -29.35
CA GLN A 86 18.71 38.71 -29.66
C GLN A 86 18.49 40.12 -29.08
N VAL A 87 17.26 40.64 -29.19
CA VAL A 87 16.90 41.94 -28.60
C VAL A 87 16.97 41.91 -27.11
N PHE A 88 16.42 40.85 -26.47
CA PHE A 88 16.45 40.72 -25.00
C PHE A 88 17.83 40.49 -24.43
N GLN A 89 18.76 39.82 -25.15
CA GLN A 89 20.15 39.68 -24.75
C GLN A 89 20.86 41.01 -24.61
N GLY A 90 20.44 42.05 -25.32
CA GLY A 90 21.00 43.40 -25.19
C GLY A 90 20.58 44.11 -23.88
N ILE A 91 19.66 43.56 -23.08
CA ILE A 91 19.25 44.14 -21.80
C ILE A 91 20.22 43.68 -20.69
N ASP A 92 20.88 44.63 -20.05
CA ASP A 92 21.82 44.32 -18.94
C ASP A 92 21.01 44.11 -17.63
N SER A 93 20.53 42.90 -17.43
CA SER A 93 19.78 42.50 -16.23
C SER A 93 20.57 42.70 -14.93
N ARG A 94 21.92 42.53 -14.96
CA ARG A 94 22.76 42.66 -13.76
C ARG A 94 22.84 44.09 -13.21
N SER A 95 22.94 45.09 -14.08
CA SER A 95 22.96 46.49 -13.67
C SER A 95 21.59 47.03 -13.26
N LEU A 96 20.53 46.44 -13.80
CA LEU A 96 19.13 46.81 -13.54
C LEU A 96 18.56 46.22 -12.24
N THR A 97 18.97 45.01 -11.87
CA THR A 97 18.49 44.27 -10.69
C THR A 97 18.48 45.11 -9.40
N PRO A 98 19.59 45.79 -8.99
CA PRO A 98 19.59 46.56 -7.76
C PRO A 98 18.67 47.81 -7.82
N LYS A 99 18.46 48.37 -9.02
CA LYS A 99 17.55 49.48 -9.23
C LYS A 99 16.08 49.05 -9.12
N MET A 100 15.74 47.89 -9.68
CA MET A 100 14.42 47.29 -9.60
C MET A 100 14.06 46.89 -8.16
N ILE A 101 14.98 46.23 -7.44
CA ILE A 101 14.81 45.87 -6.03
C ILE A 101 14.50 47.12 -5.19
N LYS A 102 15.29 48.18 -5.38
CA LYS A 102 15.09 49.46 -4.65
C LYS A 102 13.73 50.07 -4.97
N ALA A 103 13.32 50.13 -6.23
CA ALA A 103 12.05 50.68 -6.66
C ALA A 103 10.85 49.91 -6.06
N ILE A 104 10.88 48.60 -6.04
CA ILE A 104 9.83 47.77 -5.44
C ILE A 104 9.80 47.98 -3.90
N ALA A 105 10.94 47.93 -3.23
CA ALA A 105 11.04 48.09 -1.79
C ALA A 105 10.59 49.49 -1.31
N GLU A 106 10.84 50.56 -2.07
CA GLU A 106 10.36 51.90 -1.74
C GLU A 106 8.85 52.07 -1.91
N ARG A 107 8.24 51.39 -2.85
CA ARG A 107 6.78 51.40 -3.04
C ARG A 107 6.04 50.73 -1.88
N THR A 108 6.61 49.69 -1.28
CA THR A 108 6.01 48.94 -0.18
C THR A 108 6.20 49.58 1.17
N ARG A 109 7.15 50.53 1.35
CA ARG A 109 7.30 51.30 2.58
C ARG A 109 6.09 52.21 2.75
N GLN A 110 5.33 52.07 3.85
CA GLN A 110 4.24 52.98 4.23
C GLN A 110 4.76 54.41 4.23
N ARG A 111 4.20 55.27 3.38
CA ARG A 111 4.53 56.69 3.31
C ARG A 111 4.13 57.35 4.65
N LYS A 112 5.12 57.71 5.49
CA LYS A 112 4.90 58.72 6.51
C LYS A 112 4.48 60.01 5.80
N PRO A 113 3.48 60.80 6.32
CA PRO A 113 3.05 62.05 5.70
C PRO A 113 4.27 62.97 5.54
N ARG A 114 4.65 63.27 4.30
CA ARG A 114 5.79 64.14 3.97
C ARG A 114 5.48 65.60 4.35
N ALA A 115 6.42 66.23 5.06
CA ALA A 115 6.48 67.65 5.17
C ALA A 115 6.70 68.29 3.78
N LYS A 116 5.91 69.34 3.43
CA LYS A 116 6.05 70.11 2.20
C LYS A 116 7.48 70.63 2.07
N GLY A 117 8.29 70.11 1.13
CA GLY A 117 9.60 70.68 0.84
C GLY A 117 10.72 69.73 0.38
N ASP A 118 10.54 68.42 0.40
CA ASP A 118 11.58 67.47 -0.04
C ASP A 118 11.55 67.26 -1.53
N ILE A 119 12.60 67.75 -2.22
CA ILE A 119 12.94 67.47 -3.61
C ILE A 119 13.22 65.97 -3.73
N THR A 120 12.46 65.31 -4.55
CA THR A 120 12.68 63.86 -4.88
C THR A 120 14.09 63.70 -5.47
N PRO A 121 14.92 62.78 -4.97
CA PRO A 121 16.18 62.48 -5.64
C PRO A 121 15.90 61.92 -7.04
N PRO A 122 16.58 62.43 -8.07
CA PRO A 122 16.34 62.06 -9.45
C PRO A 122 17.07 60.76 -9.78
N SER A 123 16.50 59.60 -9.46
CA SER A 123 16.94 58.29 -10.06
C SER A 123 16.21 57.07 -9.51
N ILE A 124 14.95 57.18 -9.16
CA ILE A 124 14.17 55.98 -8.80
C ILE A 124 13.44 55.55 -10.06
N MET A 125 13.71 54.33 -10.49
CA MET A 125 13.02 53.71 -11.62
C MET A 125 11.52 53.69 -11.37
N SER A 126 10.69 54.00 -12.38
CA SER A 126 9.24 53.93 -12.24
C SER A 126 8.75 52.48 -12.12
N MET A 127 7.64 52.26 -11.40
CA MET A 127 7.05 50.89 -11.31
C MET A 127 6.61 50.36 -12.65
N HIS A 128 6.24 51.25 -13.57
CA HIS A 128 5.93 50.86 -14.97
C HIS A 128 7.17 50.31 -15.68
N SER A 129 8.31 50.98 -15.59
CA SER A 129 9.58 50.49 -16.13
C SER A 129 10.00 49.14 -15.51
N VAL A 130 9.80 48.99 -14.17
CA VAL A 130 10.06 47.69 -13.50
C VAL A 130 9.19 46.60 -14.07
N SER A 131 7.88 46.82 -14.22
CA SER A 131 6.93 45.87 -14.78
C SER A 131 7.29 45.46 -16.21
N LEU A 132 7.66 46.45 -17.05
CA LEU A 132 8.05 46.25 -18.42
C LEU A 132 9.35 45.41 -18.53
N LEU A 133 10.35 45.70 -17.68
CA LEU A 133 11.60 44.91 -17.67
C LEU A 133 11.41 43.52 -17.14
N LEU A 134 10.59 43.31 -16.11
CA LEU A 134 10.25 41.97 -15.62
C LEU A 134 9.47 41.16 -16.68
N GLU A 135 8.56 41.82 -17.41
CA GLU A 135 7.88 41.23 -18.57
C GLU A 135 8.87 40.81 -19.66
N ALA A 136 9.87 41.64 -19.94
CA ALA A 136 10.90 41.33 -20.94
C ALA A 136 11.73 40.12 -20.52
N ILE A 137 12.11 39.99 -19.24
CA ILE A 137 12.84 38.81 -18.72
C ILE A 137 11.96 37.56 -18.82
N LEU A 138 10.65 37.66 -18.49
CA LEU A 138 9.71 36.54 -18.62
C LEU A 138 9.52 36.11 -20.08
N LEU A 139 9.40 37.07 -21.01
CA LEU A 139 9.29 36.76 -22.45
C LEU A 139 10.61 36.17 -23.00
N LYS A 140 11.76 36.62 -22.51
CA LYS A 140 13.07 36.01 -22.80
C LYS A 140 13.08 34.53 -22.37
N ALA A 141 12.63 34.24 -21.14
CA ALA A 141 12.52 32.86 -20.66
C ALA A 141 11.59 32.01 -21.52
N LYS A 142 10.42 32.52 -21.93
CA LYS A 142 9.51 31.86 -22.86
C LYS A 142 10.07 31.66 -24.24
N SER A 143 10.83 32.62 -24.77
CA SER A 143 11.51 32.46 -26.07
C SER A 143 12.53 31.35 -26.03
N LEU A 144 13.28 31.24 -24.93
CA LEU A 144 14.22 30.15 -24.66
C LEU A 144 13.51 28.78 -24.50
N GLU A 145 12.32 28.77 -23.87
CA GLU A 145 11.48 27.57 -23.77
C GLU A 145 11.07 27.04 -25.13
N GLU A 146 10.57 27.95 -26.05
CA GLU A 146 10.16 27.57 -27.39
C GLU A 146 11.33 27.07 -28.25
N LEU A 147 12.54 27.58 -28.00
CA LEU A 147 13.78 27.14 -28.66
C LEU A 147 14.39 25.87 -28.01
N GLY A 148 13.81 25.32 -26.94
CA GLY A 148 14.28 24.12 -26.26
C GLY A 148 15.43 24.32 -25.26
N HIS A 149 15.82 25.58 -24.98
CA HIS A 149 16.87 25.93 -24.03
C HIS A 149 16.33 26.04 -22.59
N TYR A 150 15.77 24.94 -22.05
CA TYR A 150 15.03 24.92 -20.78
C TYR A 150 15.85 25.35 -19.55
N ARG A 151 17.13 25.01 -19.48
CA ARG A 151 18.01 25.42 -18.35
C ARG A 151 18.24 26.92 -18.32
N GLU A 152 18.49 27.53 -19.47
CA GLU A 152 18.69 28.96 -19.59
C GLU A 152 17.38 29.72 -19.31
N ALA A 153 16.25 29.19 -19.79
CA ALA A 153 14.93 29.72 -19.51
C ALA A 153 14.63 29.71 -18.00
N ALA A 154 14.96 28.63 -17.32
CA ALA A 154 14.78 28.51 -15.87
C ALA A 154 15.65 29.53 -15.08
N THR A 155 16.90 29.75 -15.52
CA THR A 155 17.78 30.76 -14.86
C THR A 155 17.22 32.17 -15.01
N GLU A 156 16.61 32.52 -16.15
CA GLU A 156 15.95 33.83 -16.35
C GLU A 156 14.71 33.98 -15.45
N CYS A 157 13.88 32.92 -15.31
CA CYS A 157 12.78 32.95 -14.34
C CYS A 157 13.27 33.11 -12.90
N THR A 158 14.39 32.48 -12.54
CA THR A 158 14.98 32.59 -11.20
C THR A 158 15.37 34.04 -10.90
N ILE A 159 15.88 34.81 -11.87
CA ILE A 159 16.22 36.23 -11.70
C ILE A 159 14.97 37.05 -11.32
N ILE A 160 13.82 36.78 -11.94
CA ILE A 160 12.57 37.47 -11.58
C ILE A 160 12.20 37.21 -10.13
N LEU A 161 12.29 35.95 -9.69
CA LEU A 161 11.96 35.56 -8.32
C LEU A 161 12.92 36.19 -7.32
N ASP A 162 14.23 36.17 -7.61
CA ASP A 162 15.26 36.77 -6.74
C ASP A 162 15.08 38.27 -6.56
N ILE A 163 14.71 38.99 -7.62
CA ILE A 163 14.41 40.43 -7.58
C ILE A 163 13.23 40.69 -6.65
N VAL A 164 12.13 40.02 -6.81
CA VAL A 164 10.90 40.25 -6.04
C VAL A 164 11.08 39.78 -4.61
N GLU A 165 11.68 38.64 -4.36
CA GLU A 165 11.92 38.13 -2.99
C GLU A 165 12.91 38.97 -2.21
N SER A 166 13.94 39.51 -2.86
CA SER A 166 14.89 40.44 -2.23
C SER A 166 14.25 41.76 -1.89
N ALA A 167 13.30 42.21 -2.70
CA ALA A 167 12.55 43.44 -2.45
C ALA A 167 11.45 43.27 -1.36
N LEU A 168 10.85 42.06 -1.29
CA LEU A 168 9.71 41.70 -0.45
C LEU A 168 10.01 40.51 0.47
N PRO A 169 10.87 40.64 1.46
CA PRO A 169 11.29 39.52 2.30
C PRO A 169 10.16 38.86 3.11
N ASN A 170 9.07 39.60 3.37
CA ASN A 170 7.91 39.14 4.14
C ASN A 170 6.72 38.64 3.28
N GLY A 171 6.89 38.50 1.96
CA GLY A 171 5.82 38.15 1.03
C GLY A 171 5.19 39.39 0.36
N MET A 172 4.15 39.16 -0.46
CA MET A 172 3.46 40.20 -1.23
C MET A 172 2.45 40.91 -0.34
N PRO A 173 2.59 42.23 -0.09
CA PRO A 173 1.58 42.99 0.64
C PRO A 173 0.31 43.18 -0.17
N GLU A 174 -0.84 43.24 0.49
CA GLU A 174 -2.13 43.54 -0.13
C GLU A 174 -2.13 44.92 -0.80
N GLY A 175 -2.62 45.00 -2.04
CA GLY A 175 -2.79 46.30 -2.76
C GLY A 175 -1.65 46.71 -3.70
N ILE A 176 -0.54 45.98 -3.83
CA ILE A 176 0.50 46.28 -4.84
C ILE A 176 0.03 46.01 -6.26
N GLY A 177 -0.92 45.09 -6.43
CA GLY A 177 -1.35 44.58 -7.75
C GLY A 177 -2.24 45.54 -8.54
N GLU A 178 -2.87 46.55 -7.91
CA GLU A 178 -3.83 47.42 -8.59
C GLU A 178 -3.20 48.39 -9.62
N ASP A 179 -1.98 48.84 -9.35
CA ASP A 179 -1.28 49.85 -10.16
C ASP A 179 -0.24 49.27 -11.17
N CYS A 180 0.17 47.99 -11.00
CA CYS A 180 1.20 47.40 -11.86
C CYS A 180 1.04 45.89 -12.01
N LYS A 181 1.47 45.36 -13.12
CA LYS A 181 1.40 43.89 -13.43
C LYS A 181 2.49 43.09 -12.70
N LEU A 182 3.12 43.61 -11.65
CA LEU A 182 4.20 42.95 -10.91
C LEU A 182 3.77 41.59 -10.35
N GLU A 183 2.62 41.58 -9.69
CA GLU A 183 2.07 40.36 -9.08
C GLU A 183 1.79 39.29 -10.13
N GLU A 184 1.20 39.68 -11.27
CA GLU A 184 0.91 38.76 -12.37
C GLU A 184 2.19 38.17 -12.99
N MET A 185 3.21 39.01 -13.23
CA MET A 185 4.49 38.55 -13.80
C MET A 185 5.21 37.61 -12.84
N PHE A 186 5.20 37.93 -11.55
CA PHE A 186 5.79 37.08 -10.51
C PHE A 186 5.09 35.73 -10.41
N HIS A 187 3.75 35.71 -10.42
CA HIS A 187 2.98 34.46 -10.39
C HIS A 187 3.25 33.60 -11.63
N LYS A 188 3.32 34.22 -12.84
CA LYS A 188 3.66 33.50 -14.08
C LYS A 188 5.07 32.92 -14.02
N ALA A 189 6.04 33.63 -13.43
CA ALA A 189 7.40 33.12 -13.26
C ALA A 189 7.43 31.96 -12.23
N LEU A 190 6.66 32.05 -11.13
CA LEU A 190 6.53 30.96 -10.14
C LEU A 190 5.92 29.69 -10.74
N GLU A 191 4.93 29.82 -11.62
CA GLU A 191 4.30 28.68 -12.28
C GLU A 191 5.20 28.06 -13.38
N LEU A 192 5.94 28.90 -14.11
CA LEU A 192 6.76 28.48 -15.25
C LEU A 192 8.06 27.82 -14.80
N LEU A 193 8.70 28.33 -13.76
CA LEU A 193 10.03 27.87 -13.31
C LEU A 193 10.11 26.35 -13.03
N PRO A 194 9.21 25.76 -12.24
CA PRO A 194 9.27 24.32 -12.00
C PRO A 194 9.06 23.48 -13.26
N ILE A 195 8.18 23.93 -14.15
CA ILE A 195 7.89 23.26 -15.44
C ILE A 195 9.16 23.23 -16.34
N LEU A 196 9.90 24.33 -16.36
CA LEU A 196 11.17 24.41 -17.11
C LEU A 196 12.22 23.45 -16.56
N TRP A 197 12.33 23.32 -15.23
CA TRP A 197 13.23 22.38 -14.60
C TRP A 197 12.83 20.91 -14.86
N ILE A 198 11.52 20.61 -14.89
CA ILE A 198 11.03 19.28 -15.28
C ILE A 198 11.40 18.96 -16.73
N LYS A 199 11.17 19.92 -17.67
CA LYS A 199 11.56 19.77 -19.08
C LYS A 199 13.08 19.65 -19.27
N ALA A 200 13.86 20.27 -18.39
CA ALA A 200 15.31 20.16 -18.38
C ALA A 200 15.81 18.83 -17.76
N GLY A 201 14.92 18.00 -17.18
CA GLY A 201 15.26 16.74 -16.53
C GLY A 201 15.90 16.90 -15.13
N LEU A 202 15.76 18.06 -14.48
CA LEU A 202 16.32 18.39 -13.18
C LEU A 202 15.20 18.46 -12.14
N LEU A 203 14.75 17.28 -11.64
CA LEU A 203 13.63 17.17 -10.72
C LEU A 203 13.93 17.79 -9.34
N ASP A 204 15.18 17.72 -8.86
CA ASP A 204 15.60 18.34 -7.59
C ASP A 204 15.38 19.85 -7.59
N GLU A 205 15.74 20.52 -8.69
CA GLU A 205 15.56 21.95 -8.87
C GLU A 205 14.08 22.30 -9.01
N ALA A 206 13.29 21.43 -9.67
CA ALA A 206 11.85 21.61 -9.78
C ALA A 206 11.16 21.54 -8.40
N ILE A 207 11.52 20.54 -7.57
CA ILE A 207 11.01 20.41 -6.19
C ILE A 207 11.37 21.65 -5.38
N THR A 208 12.61 22.12 -5.48
CA THR A 208 13.06 23.34 -4.79
C THR A 208 12.28 24.57 -5.25
N ALA A 209 11.99 24.68 -6.54
CA ALA A 209 11.18 25.78 -7.07
C ALA A 209 9.72 25.74 -6.59
N TYR A 210 9.09 24.57 -6.53
CA TYR A 210 7.74 24.42 -5.96
C TYR A 210 7.71 24.72 -4.47
N ARG A 211 8.67 24.25 -3.68
CA ARG A 211 8.77 24.56 -2.25
C ARG A 211 8.97 26.06 -2.03
N ARG A 212 9.78 26.73 -2.87
CA ARG A 212 9.99 28.18 -2.86
C ARG A 212 8.66 28.95 -3.01
N ALA A 213 7.77 28.46 -3.89
CA ALA A 213 6.45 29.05 -4.10
C ALA A 213 5.53 28.93 -2.87
N LEU A 214 5.75 27.94 -1.98
CA LEU A 214 4.91 27.66 -0.82
C LEU A 214 5.42 28.29 0.48
N ILE A 215 6.68 28.72 0.56
CA ILE A 215 7.32 29.20 1.81
C ILE A 215 6.73 30.51 2.31
N LYS A 216 6.38 31.42 1.42
CA LYS A 216 5.94 32.78 1.78
C LYS A 216 4.53 33.05 1.24
N PRO A 217 3.79 33.99 1.87
CA PRO A 217 2.47 34.41 1.39
C PRO A 217 2.62 35.30 0.13
N TRP A 218 2.51 34.68 -1.02
CA TRP A 218 2.63 35.36 -2.31
C TRP A 218 1.27 35.76 -2.92
N ASN A 219 0.18 35.73 -2.14
CA ASN A 219 -1.19 36.00 -2.57
C ASN A 219 -1.64 35.14 -3.76
N LEU A 220 -1.14 33.92 -3.83
CA LEU A 220 -1.59 32.96 -4.83
C LEU A 220 -3.06 32.63 -4.58
N GLY A 221 -3.91 32.84 -5.57
CA GLY A 221 -5.32 32.45 -5.45
C GLY A 221 -5.47 30.97 -5.11
N PRO A 222 -6.57 30.52 -4.48
CA PRO A 222 -6.74 29.15 -3.97
C PRO A 222 -6.52 28.09 -5.05
N HIS A 223 -6.95 28.34 -6.29
CA HIS A 223 -6.77 27.42 -7.41
C HIS A 223 -5.30 27.27 -7.85
N ARG A 224 -4.53 28.37 -7.89
CA ARG A 224 -3.10 28.34 -8.25
C ARG A 224 -2.29 27.64 -7.17
N LEU A 225 -2.57 27.97 -5.92
CA LEU A 225 -1.93 27.33 -4.76
C LEU A 225 -2.20 25.81 -4.75
N ALA A 226 -3.43 25.40 -5.03
CA ALA A 226 -3.80 24.00 -5.12
C ALA A 226 -3.07 23.28 -6.23
N ARG A 227 -2.92 23.91 -7.40
CA ARG A 227 -2.18 23.36 -8.53
C ARG A 227 -0.71 23.12 -8.16
N VAL A 228 -0.06 24.14 -7.58
CA VAL A 228 1.34 24.04 -7.12
C VAL A 228 1.51 22.92 -6.10
N GLN A 229 0.60 22.79 -5.13
CA GLN A 229 0.63 21.71 -4.13
C GLN A 229 0.42 20.33 -4.76
N LYS A 230 -0.50 20.21 -5.72
CA LYS A 230 -0.76 18.96 -6.43
C LYS A 230 0.43 18.54 -7.29
N ASP A 231 1.00 19.47 -8.06
CA ASP A 231 2.14 19.19 -8.94
C ASP A 231 3.37 18.79 -8.12
N LEU A 232 3.63 19.47 -7.00
CA LEU A 232 4.70 19.10 -6.06
C LEU A 232 4.48 17.68 -5.51
N ALA A 233 3.27 17.38 -5.01
CA ALA A 233 2.96 16.05 -4.49
C ALA A 233 3.14 14.95 -5.55
N SER A 234 2.75 15.22 -6.80
CA SER A 234 2.93 14.30 -7.92
C SER A 234 4.42 14.00 -8.18
N ILE A 235 5.28 15.02 -8.19
CA ILE A 235 6.73 14.83 -8.40
C ILE A 235 7.37 14.08 -7.23
N LEU A 236 6.98 14.39 -5.99
CA LEU A 236 7.49 13.71 -4.80
C LEU A 236 7.12 12.21 -4.79
N LEU A 237 5.95 11.84 -5.34
CA LEU A 237 5.49 10.46 -5.41
C LEU A 237 6.11 9.67 -6.57
N PHE A 238 6.21 10.28 -7.74
CA PHE A 238 6.56 9.57 -8.98
C PHE A 238 7.96 9.90 -9.52
N GLY A 239 8.61 10.94 -8.99
CA GLY A 239 9.90 11.40 -9.47
C GLY A 239 11.09 10.53 -9.07
N ALA A 240 10.93 9.58 -8.16
CA ALA A 240 11.99 8.73 -7.60
C ALA A 240 13.21 9.53 -7.06
N VAL A 241 12.97 10.75 -6.57
CA VAL A 241 14.00 11.66 -6.05
C VAL A 241 13.82 11.83 -4.56
N GLU A 242 14.81 11.45 -3.78
CA GLU A 242 14.87 11.76 -2.35
C GLU A 242 15.41 13.18 -2.13
N ALA A 243 14.56 14.17 -2.35
CA ALA A 243 14.93 15.56 -2.12
C ALA A 243 14.85 15.87 -0.61
N LYS A 244 16.01 16.02 0.01
CA LYS A 244 16.10 16.47 1.41
C LYS A 244 15.49 17.88 1.58
N LEU A 245 14.74 18.08 2.66
CA LEU A 245 14.25 19.41 2.99
C LEU A 245 15.45 20.36 3.20
N PRO A 246 15.41 21.56 2.58
CA PRO A 246 16.43 22.57 2.82
C PRO A 246 16.54 22.90 4.32
N SER A 247 17.76 23.14 4.79
CA SER A 247 18.05 23.39 6.22
C SER A 247 17.25 24.53 6.83
N HIS A 248 16.86 25.52 6.05
CA HIS A 248 16.03 26.64 6.51
C HIS A 248 14.54 26.28 6.72
N LEU A 249 14.08 25.17 6.15
CA LEU A 249 12.73 24.63 6.39
C LEU A 249 12.69 23.63 7.54
N GLN A 250 13.82 22.99 7.86
CA GLN A 250 13.94 22.07 8.99
C GLN A 250 13.81 22.78 10.35
N ALA A 251 14.00 24.10 10.39
CA ALA A 251 13.93 24.90 11.62
C ALA A 251 12.51 25.24 12.10
N TRP A 252 11.45 24.85 11.39
CA TRP A 252 10.07 25.29 11.66
C TRP A 252 9.26 24.38 12.60
N GLY A 253 9.91 23.54 13.39
CA GLY A 253 9.27 22.83 14.48
C GLY A 253 9.34 21.29 14.43
N PRO A 254 8.72 20.59 15.38
CA PRO A 254 8.82 19.14 15.56
C PRO A 254 8.11 18.31 14.47
N TRP A 255 7.45 18.94 13.52
CA TRP A 255 6.61 18.30 12.49
C TRP A 255 7.18 18.48 11.08
N SER A 256 8.48 18.31 10.89
CA SER A 256 9.06 18.26 9.56
C SER A 256 8.86 16.85 8.96
N PRO A 257 8.38 16.71 7.72
CA PRO A 257 8.26 15.40 7.07
C PRO A 257 9.63 14.71 6.99
N SER A 258 9.66 13.43 7.32
CA SER A 258 10.90 12.62 7.35
C SER A 258 11.27 12.10 5.96
N SER A 259 10.28 11.98 5.06
CA SER A 259 10.44 11.47 3.70
C SER A 259 9.67 12.30 2.67
N SER A 260 10.05 12.14 1.40
CA SER A 260 9.33 12.75 0.27
C SER A 260 7.87 12.29 0.18
N THR A 261 7.62 11.03 0.50
CA THR A 261 6.26 10.45 0.51
C THR A 261 5.40 11.04 1.62
N GLU A 262 5.95 11.27 2.81
CA GLU A 262 5.26 11.92 3.92
C GLU A 262 4.89 13.37 3.60
N GLU A 263 5.81 14.13 2.98
CA GLU A 263 5.53 15.49 2.48
C GLU A 263 4.40 15.49 1.45
N ALA A 264 4.41 14.56 0.52
CA ALA A 264 3.36 14.43 -0.49
C ALA A 264 2.00 14.14 0.15
N ILE A 265 1.92 13.23 1.13
CA ILE A 265 0.68 12.93 1.86
C ILE A 265 0.15 14.17 2.57
N LEU A 266 1.00 14.90 3.28
CA LEU A 266 0.58 16.12 3.98
C LEU A 266 0.01 17.17 3.00
N LEU A 267 0.65 17.36 1.84
CA LEU A 267 0.15 18.25 0.79
C LEU A 267 -1.21 17.81 0.26
N LEU A 268 -1.38 16.50 -0.02
CA LEU A 268 -2.64 15.94 -0.52
C LEU A 268 -3.75 16.01 0.53
N LEU A 269 -3.47 15.80 1.80
CA LEU A 269 -4.44 15.97 2.89
C LEU A 269 -4.88 17.43 3.03
N VAL A 270 -3.96 18.38 2.90
CA VAL A 270 -4.31 19.80 2.86
C VAL A 270 -5.22 20.13 1.68
N LEU A 271 -4.95 19.54 0.50
CA LEU A 271 -5.81 19.69 -0.67
C LEU A 271 -7.20 19.09 -0.46
N MET A 272 -7.29 17.88 0.11
CA MET A 272 -8.57 17.24 0.44
C MET A 272 -9.39 18.08 1.43
N ASN A 273 -8.75 18.68 2.43
CA ASN A 273 -9.43 19.59 3.36
C ASN A 273 -9.98 20.83 2.63
N LYS A 274 -9.21 21.43 1.69
CA LYS A 274 -9.69 22.57 0.90
C LYS A 274 -10.88 22.19 0.00
N VAL A 275 -10.89 20.98 -0.56
CA VAL A 275 -12.05 20.45 -1.29
C VAL A 275 -13.25 20.28 -0.35
N ALA A 276 -13.05 19.74 0.85
CA ALA A 276 -14.13 19.55 1.83
C ALA A 276 -14.76 20.86 2.29
N TYR A 277 -13.95 21.94 2.42
CA TYR A 277 -14.45 23.30 2.73
C TYR A 277 -15.03 24.03 1.52
N GLY A 278 -15.00 23.44 0.32
CA GLY A 278 -15.52 24.07 -0.90
C GLY A 278 -14.65 25.18 -1.48
N GLU A 279 -13.41 25.32 -1.04
CA GLU A 279 -12.44 26.30 -1.57
C GLU A 279 -11.96 25.92 -2.98
N ILE A 280 -11.95 24.64 -3.28
CA ILE A 280 -11.46 24.07 -4.55
C ILE A 280 -12.49 23.05 -5.06
N GLN A 281 -12.60 22.91 -6.38
CA GLN A 281 -13.43 21.89 -7.00
C GLN A 281 -12.83 20.50 -6.79
N TRP A 282 -13.70 19.49 -6.77
CA TRP A 282 -13.27 18.09 -6.70
C TRP A 282 -12.38 17.72 -7.89
N ASP A 283 -11.25 17.08 -7.59
CA ASP A 283 -10.31 16.56 -8.58
C ASP A 283 -9.99 15.09 -8.23
N GLU A 284 -10.35 14.18 -9.14
CA GLU A 284 -10.16 12.73 -8.95
C GLU A 284 -8.68 12.35 -8.82
N GLU A 285 -7.77 13.11 -9.46
CA GLU A 285 -6.34 12.83 -9.38
C GLU A 285 -5.78 13.02 -7.96
N ILE A 286 -6.30 13.98 -7.18
CA ILE A 286 -5.89 14.19 -5.79
C ILE A 286 -6.17 12.92 -4.96
N MET A 287 -7.36 12.35 -5.11
CA MET A 287 -7.72 11.13 -4.39
C MET A 287 -6.93 9.91 -4.87
N SER A 288 -6.66 9.81 -6.16
CA SER A 288 -5.84 8.74 -6.74
C SER A 288 -4.39 8.79 -6.22
N HIS A 289 -3.79 9.98 -6.18
CA HIS A 289 -2.45 10.17 -5.63
C HIS A 289 -2.39 9.88 -4.12
N LEU A 290 -3.42 10.32 -3.35
CA LEU A 290 -3.51 10.05 -1.92
C LEU A 290 -3.67 8.54 -1.65
N THR A 291 -4.51 7.86 -2.42
CA THR A 291 -4.69 6.41 -2.33
C THR A 291 -3.36 5.68 -2.59
N TYR A 292 -2.65 6.06 -3.63
CA TYR A 292 -1.36 5.50 -3.98
C TYR A 292 -0.33 5.73 -2.86
N ALA A 293 -0.21 6.96 -2.38
CA ALA A 293 0.75 7.33 -1.34
C ALA A 293 0.50 6.60 0.00
N LEU A 294 -0.75 6.55 0.46
CA LEU A 294 -1.12 5.86 1.70
C LEU A 294 -0.97 4.34 1.57
N SER A 295 -1.22 3.77 0.38
CA SER A 295 -1.04 2.34 0.13
C SER A 295 0.44 1.93 0.15
N ILE A 296 1.37 2.76 -0.34
CA ILE A 296 2.81 2.50 -0.28
C ILE A 296 3.32 2.48 1.17
N ILE A 297 2.84 3.42 2.00
CA ILE A 297 3.25 3.50 3.41
C ILE A 297 2.54 2.45 4.27
N GLY A 298 1.48 1.82 3.76
CA GLY A 298 0.69 0.84 4.51
C GLY A 298 -0.32 1.46 5.48
N GLN A 299 -0.66 2.75 5.33
CA GLN A 299 -1.62 3.47 6.18
C GLN A 299 -3.07 3.29 5.70
N TYR A 300 -3.51 2.04 5.65
CA TYR A 300 -4.83 1.68 5.10
C TYR A 300 -6.01 2.14 5.96
N GLU A 301 -5.83 2.24 7.28
CA GLU A 301 -6.87 2.75 8.18
C GLU A 301 -7.16 4.22 7.93
N LEU A 302 -6.12 5.04 7.79
CA LEU A 302 -6.24 6.45 7.46
C LEU A 302 -6.91 6.64 6.09
N LEU A 303 -6.57 5.78 5.12
CA LEU A 303 -7.21 5.78 3.80
C LEU A 303 -8.70 5.44 3.91
N ALA A 304 -9.07 4.45 4.73
CA ALA A 304 -10.46 4.10 4.96
C ALA A 304 -11.24 5.27 5.59
N GLU A 305 -10.69 5.94 6.59
CA GLU A 305 -11.30 7.13 7.21
C GLU A 305 -11.55 8.24 6.19
N HIS A 306 -10.59 8.51 5.30
CA HIS A 306 -10.76 9.50 4.24
C HIS A 306 -11.86 9.13 3.25
N VAL A 307 -11.95 7.86 2.85
CA VAL A 307 -13.00 7.37 1.96
C VAL A 307 -14.37 7.45 2.65
N GLU A 308 -14.44 7.19 3.95
CA GLU A 308 -15.68 7.33 4.73
C GLU A 308 -16.14 8.78 4.86
N GLN A 309 -15.21 9.72 4.97
CA GLN A 309 -15.50 11.16 5.05
C GLN A 309 -15.81 11.79 3.67
N THR A 310 -15.48 11.11 2.57
CA THR A 310 -15.73 11.63 1.22
C THR A 310 -17.21 11.83 0.96
N LEU A 311 -17.57 12.96 0.34
CA LEU A 311 -18.94 13.37 0.08
C LEU A 311 -19.75 12.30 -0.67
N PRO A 312 -21.03 12.08 -0.28
CA PRO A 312 -21.89 11.17 -1.01
C PRO A 312 -22.10 11.65 -2.46
N GLY A 313 -21.89 10.76 -3.42
CA GLY A 313 -22.04 11.05 -4.84
C GLY A 313 -20.74 11.07 -5.66
N VAL A 314 -19.58 11.13 -4.99
CA VAL A 314 -18.26 11.01 -5.65
C VAL A 314 -18.04 9.57 -6.14
N TYR A 315 -18.36 8.59 -5.29
CA TYR A 315 -18.30 7.17 -5.64
C TYR A 315 -19.69 6.57 -5.74
N ASN A 316 -19.89 5.61 -6.65
CA ASN A 316 -21.05 4.73 -6.60
C ASN A 316 -21.03 3.97 -5.27
N ARG A 317 -22.21 3.75 -4.65
CA ARG A 317 -22.32 3.14 -3.33
C ARG A 317 -21.65 1.76 -3.24
N ALA A 318 -21.78 0.93 -4.27
CA ALA A 318 -21.15 -0.39 -4.33
C ALA A 318 -19.62 -0.30 -4.43
N GLU A 319 -19.11 0.59 -5.26
CA GLU A 319 -17.68 0.84 -5.43
C GLU A 319 -17.05 1.38 -4.16
N ARG A 320 -17.72 2.33 -3.47
CA ARG A 320 -17.26 2.86 -2.19
C ARG A 320 -17.14 1.77 -1.12
N TRP A 321 -18.16 0.92 -0.97
CA TRP A 321 -18.12 -0.18 -0.02
C TRP A 321 -17.06 -1.23 -0.37
N TYR A 322 -16.87 -1.50 -1.66
CA TYR A 322 -15.81 -2.39 -2.12
C TYR A 322 -14.42 -1.81 -1.83
N PHE A 323 -14.21 -0.53 -2.11
CA PHE A 323 -12.95 0.13 -1.83
C PHE A 323 -12.63 0.16 -0.33
N LEU A 324 -13.62 0.48 0.52
CA LEU A 324 -13.48 0.38 1.97
C LEU A 324 -13.16 -1.05 2.42
N ALA A 325 -13.80 -2.06 1.82
CA ALA A 325 -13.50 -3.46 2.12
C ALA A 325 -12.06 -3.83 1.77
N LEU A 326 -11.50 -3.30 0.66
CA LEU A 326 -10.09 -3.46 0.32
C LEU A 326 -9.17 -2.80 1.35
N CYS A 327 -9.49 -1.59 1.80
CA CYS A 327 -8.70 -0.89 2.82
C CYS A 327 -8.71 -1.67 4.16
N TYR A 328 -9.87 -2.11 4.62
CA TYR A 328 -9.99 -2.88 5.86
C TYR A 328 -9.31 -4.26 5.76
N ASN A 329 -9.39 -4.92 4.60
CA ASN A 329 -8.65 -6.16 4.38
C ASN A 329 -7.13 -5.93 4.45
N ALA A 330 -6.63 -4.89 3.79
CA ALA A 330 -5.21 -4.54 3.83
C ALA A 330 -4.73 -4.12 5.24
N ALA A 331 -5.63 -3.57 6.06
CA ALA A 331 -5.39 -3.28 7.49
C ALA A 331 -5.51 -4.52 8.40
N GLY A 332 -5.81 -5.71 7.84
CA GLY A 332 -6.00 -6.94 8.62
C GLY A 332 -7.36 -7.07 9.32
N GLN A 333 -8.29 -6.14 9.08
CA GLN A 333 -9.63 -6.13 9.68
C GLN A 333 -10.63 -6.89 8.80
N ASN A 334 -10.41 -8.20 8.63
CA ASN A 334 -11.17 -9.04 7.70
C ASN A 334 -12.68 -9.11 8.00
N GLU A 335 -13.08 -9.08 9.26
CA GLU A 335 -14.51 -9.08 9.64
C GLU A 335 -15.22 -7.80 9.18
N ALA A 336 -14.60 -6.64 9.34
CA ALA A 336 -15.15 -5.37 8.87
C ALA A 336 -15.31 -5.37 7.34
N ALA A 337 -14.28 -5.87 6.63
CA ALA A 337 -14.30 -6.02 5.19
C ALA A 337 -15.44 -6.96 4.73
N LEU A 338 -15.61 -8.12 5.35
CA LEU A 338 -16.69 -9.07 5.04
C LEU A 338 -18.09 -8.46 5.27
N ASN A 339 -18.26 -7.70 6.33
CA ASN A 339 -19.55 -7.03 6.61
C ASN A 339 -19.91 -6.00 5.53
N LEU A 340 -18.93 -5.29 4.99
CA LEU A 340 -19.14 -4.38 3.86
C LEU A 340 -19.47 -5.14 2.57
N LEU A 341 -18.76 -6.23 2.29
CA LEU A 341 -19.02 -7.08 1.11
C LEU A 341 -20.41 -7.72 1.14
N LYS A 342 -20.90 -8.12 2.32
CA LYS A 342 -22.28 -8.57 2.52
C LYS A 342 -23.28 -7.47 2.16
N LYS A 343 -23.02 -6.22 2.55
CA LYS A 343 -23.86 -5.07 2.16
C LYS A 343 -23.87 -4.84 0.65
N VAL A 344 -22.70 -4.96 -0.03
CA VAL A 344 -22.61 -4.86 -1.49
C VAL A 344 -23.42 -5.98 -2.15
N SER A 345 -23.29 -7.21 -1.67
CA SER A 345 -24.03 -8.36 -2.18
C SER A 345 -25.54 -8.17 -2.09
N GLY A 346 -26.06 -7.79 -0.91
CA GLY A 346 -27.48 -7.54 -0.69
C GLY A 346 -28.05 -6.35 -1.48
N PHE A 347 -27.23 -5.31 -1.71
CA PHE A 347 -27.63 -4.14 -2.52
C PHE A 347 -27.71 -4.48 -4.01
N SER A 348 -26.79 -5.34 -4.49
CA SER A 348 -26.74 -5.78 -5.89
C SER A 348 -27.96 -6.62 -6.31
N GLU A 349 -28.51 -7.41 -5.39
CA GLU A 349 -29.69 -8.24 -5.68
C GLU A 349 -30.96 -7.43 -5.97
N SER A 350 -31.01 -6.17 -5.52
CA SER A 350 -32.27 -5.41 -5.57
C SER A 350 -32.48 -4.55 -6.84
N LYS A 351 -31.43 -4.04 -7.53
CA LYS A 351 -31.62 -3.12 -8.68
C LYS A 351 -30.39 -2.90 -9.58
N HIS A 352 -29.19 -3.40 -9.29
CA HIS A 352 -27.96 -3.05 -10.03
C HIS A 352 -27.27 -4.29 -10.61
N LYS A 353 -26.40 -4.08 -11.59
CA LYS A 353 -25.53 -5.13 -12.09
C LYS A 353 -24.66 -5.68 -10.96
N PRO A 354 -24.51 -7.00 -10.83
CA PRO A 354 -23.69 -7.61 -9.78
C PRO A 354 -22.25 -7.12 -9.85
N HIS A 355 -21.70 -6.74 -8.69
CA HIS A 355 -20.31 -6.26 -8.60
C HIS A 355 -19.37 -7.46 -8.43
N ILE A 356 -18.90 -8.02 -9.54
CA ILE A 356 -18.07 -9.23 -9.63
C ILE A 356 -16.85 -9.20 -8.69
N PRO A 357 -16.03 -8.11 -8.62
CA PRO A 357 -14.87 -8.06 -7.73
C PRO A 357 -15.22 -8.22 -6.26
N SER A 358 -16.39 -7.74 -5.82
CA SER A 358 -16.82 -7.90 -4.42
C SER A 358 -17.16 -9.35 -4.07
N TYR A 359 -17.76 -10.10 -4.98
CA TYR A 359 -18.03 -11.52 -4.76
C TYR A 359 -16.73 -12.33 -4.69
N LEU A 360 -15.77 -12.00 -5.57
CA LEU A 360 -14.49 -12.68 -5.61
C LEU A 360 -13.66 -12.41 -4.34
N LEU A 361 -13.59 -11.14 -3.92
CA LEU A 361 -12.91 -10.76 -2.69
C LEU A 361 -13.57 -11.40 -1.46
N GLY A 362 -14.92 -11.43 -1.43
CA GLY A 362 -15.66 -12.09 -0.35
C GLY A 362 -15.38 -13.59 -0.29
N ALA A 363 -15.35 -14.28 -1.43
CA ALA A 363 -15.00 -15.69 -1.50
C ALA A 363 -13.54 -15.94 -1.05
N LYS A 364 -12.60 -15.08 -1.47
CA LYS A 364 -11.19 -15.13 -1.06
C LYS A 364 -11.05 -14.99 0.46
N LEU A 365 -11.59 -13.94 1.06
CA LEU A 365 -11.50 -13.69 2.50
C LEU A 365 -12.12 -14.83 3.33
N CYS A 366 -13.26 -15.35 2.88
CA CYS A 366 -13.90 -16.50 3.53
C CYS A 366 -13.11 -17.80 3.35
N SER A 367 -12.27 -17.93 2.31
CA SER A 367 -11.42 -19.11 2.13
C SER A 367 -10.22 -19.14 3.09
N GLU A 368 -9.83 -18.00 3.65
CA GLU A 368 -8.73 -17.88 4.60
C GLU A 368 -9.13 -18.27 6.04
N ASP A 369 -10.41 -18.07 6.42
CA ASP A 369 -10.91 -18.43 7.76
C ASP A 369 -12.00 -19.51 7.66
N PRO A 370 -11.77 -20.70 8.22
CA PRO A 370 -12.75 -21.79 8.22
C PRO A 370 -14.11 -21.41 8.81
N LYS A 371 -14.18 -20.49 9.76
CA LYS A 371 -15.46 -20.04 10.38
C LYS A 371 -16.42 -19.40 9.38
N HIS A 372 -15.89 -18.77 8.34
CA HIS A 372 -16.68 -18.10 7.30
C HIS A 372 -16.88 -18.94 6.03
N ALA A 373 -16.48 -20.22 6.04
CA ALA A 373 -16.53 -21.10 4.88
C ALA A 373 -17.93 -21.14 4.20
N GLN A 374 -19.01 -21.20 4.99
CA GLN A 374 -20.38 -21.22 4.43
C GLN A 374 -20.74 -19.94 3.70
N GLU A 375 -20.25 -18.80 4.16
CA GLU A 375 -20.43 -17.50 3.49
C GLU A 375 -19.63 -17.43 2.19
N GLY A 376 -18.40 -17.97 2.20
CA GLY A 376 -17.56 -18.09 1.03
C GLY A 376 -18.19 -18.95 -0.08
N ILE A 377 -18.80 -20.08 0.29
CA ILE A 377 -19.58 -20.91 -0.63
C ILE A 377 -20.70 -20.10 -1.28
N ASN A 378 -21.41 -19.27 -0.49
CA ASN A 378 -22.48 -18.43 -1.02
C ASN A 378 -21.97 -17.36 -2.00
N PHE A 379 -20.84 -16.70 -1.68
CA PHE A 379 -20.22 -15.71 -2.58
C PHE A 379 -19.76 -16.36 -3.89
N ALA A 380 -19.06 -17.48 -3.82
CA ALA A 380 -18.54 -18.18 -4.99
C ALA A 380 -19.67 -18.74 -5.88
N ARG A 381 -20.70 -19.34 -5.28
CA ARG A 381 -21.89 -19.85 -6.03
C ARG A 381 -22.64 -18.71 -6.73
N LYS A 382 -22.80 -17.54 -6.08
CA LYS A 382 -23.41 -16.37 -6.72
C LYS A 382 -22.63 -15.93 -7.94
N LEU A 383 -21.29 -15.94 -7.86
CA LEU A 383 -20.43 -15.58 -8.98
C LEU A 383 -20.54 -16.57 -10.14
N ILE A 384 -20.54 -17.87 -9.85
CA ILE A 384 -20.66 -18.96 -10.86
C ILE A 384 -22.01 -18.92 -11.57
N ASN A 385 -23.10 -18.60 -10.85
CA ASN A 385 -24.45 -18.54 -11.39
C ASN A 385 -24.75 -17.28 -12.22
N LEU A 386 -23.81 -16.36 -12.37
CA LEU A 386 -24.01 -15.18 -13.21
C LEU A 386 -23.90 -15.55 -14.69
N GLU A 387 -25.06 -15.58 -15.38
CA GLU A 387 -25.21 -15.98 -16.80
C GLU A 387 -24.38 -15.17 -17.81
N ASN A 388 -23.90 -13.98 -17.44
CA ASN A 388 -23.19 -13.03 -18.30
C ASN A 388 -21.72 -12.83 -17.92
N ASN A 389 -21.04 -13.84 -17.40
CA ASN A 389 -19.64 -13.66 -17.01
C ASN A 389 -18.69 -13.93 -18.21
N PRO A 390 -18.17 -12.88 -18.89
CA PRO A 390 -17.34 -13.04 -20.10
C PRO A 390 -15.90 -13.47 -19.79
N ASN A 391 -15.46 -13.41 -18.52
CA ASN A 391 -14.07 -13.65 -18.14
C ASN A 391 -13.88 -15.05 -17.53
N GLN A 392 -13.31 -15.95 -18.32
CA GLN A 392 -12.91 -17.29 -17.88
C GLN A 392 -12.01 -17.28 -16.63
N HIS A 393 -11.20 -16.24 -16.46
CA HIS A 393 -10.33 -16.08 -15.30
C HIS A 393 -11.13 -16.00 -13.98
N PHE A 394 -12.19 -15.20 -13.94
CA PHE A 394 -13.02 -15.08 -12.71
C PHE A 394 -13.75 -16.36 -12.38
N MET A 395 -14.08 -17.16 -13.38
CA MET A 395 -14.69 -18.49 -13.17
C MET A 395 -13.70 -19.48 -12.54
N VAL A 396 -12.45 -19.48 -13.00
CA VAL A 396 -11.39 -20.33 -12.42
C VAL A 396 -11.16 -19.95 -10.95
N GLU A 397 -11.00 -18.65 -10.65
CA GLU A 397 -10.84 -18.17 -9.29
C GLU A 397 -12.06 -18.48 -8.40
N ALA A 398 -13.27 -18.34 -8.95
CA ALA A 398 -14.50 -18.68 -8.22
C ALA A 398 -14.56 -20.18 -7.87
N HIS A 399 -14.22 -21.06 -8.80
CA HIS A 399 -14.17 -22.49 -8.54
C HIS A 399 -13.06 -22.87 -7.57
N LYS A 400 -11.88 -22.20 -7.63
CA LYS A 400 -10.80 -22.38 -6.67
C LYS A 400 -11.25 -22.04 -5.25
N PHE A 401 -11.78 -20.82 -5.02
CA PHE A 401 -12.25 -20.41 -3.70
C PHE A 401 -13.44 -21.23 -3.23
N LEU A 402 -14.34 -21.65 -4.13
CA LEU A 402 -15.44 -22.55 -3.81
C LEU A 402 -14.92 -23.88 -3.26
N GLY A 403 -13.93 -24.48 -3.93
CA GLY A 403 -13.32 -25.73 -3.51
C GLY A 403 -12.64 -25.61 -2.14
N VAL A 404 -11.84 -24.54 -1.91
CA VAL A 404 -11.21 -24.30 -0.63
C VAL A 404 -12.24 -24.08 0.48
N CYS A 405 -13.31 -23.31 0.22
CA CYS A 405 -14.39 -23.10 1.21
C CYS A 405 -15.13 -24.41 1.53
N TYR A 406 -15.35 -25.29 0.57
CA TYR A 406 -15.92 -26.61 0.85
C TYR A 406 -14.99 -27.46 1.72
N GLY A 407 -13.67 -27.48 1.45
CA GLY A 407 -12.69 -28.13 2.29
C GLY A 407 -12.69 -27.61 3.72
N ASN A 408 -12.72 -26.28 3.89
CA ASN A 408 -12.82 -25.64 5.20
C ASN A 408 -14.14 -25.99 5.92
N ALA A 409 -15.28 -25.98 5.21
CA ALA A 409 -16.56 -26.39 5.78
C ALA A 409 -16.56 -27.86 6.22
N ALA A 410 -15.91 -28.74 5.46
CA ALA A 410 -15.77 -30.15 5.81
C ALA A 410 -14.97 -30.37 7.09
N ARG A 411 -13.98 -29.52 7.38
CA ARG A 411 -13.16 -29.60 8.62
C ARG A 411 -13.97 -29.26 9.86
N ILE A 412 -14.92 -28.32 9.76
CA ILE A 412 -15.75 -27.89 10.89
C ILE A 412 -16.99 -28.78 11.03
N CYS A 413 -17.37 -29.51 9.98
CA CYS A 413 -18.59 -30.29 9.97
C CYS A 413 -18.54 -31.45 10.98
N LEU A 414 -19.57 -31.58 11.79
CA LEU A 414 -19.69 -32.62 12.81
C LEU A 414 -20.32 -33.92 12.30
N SER A 415 -20.96 -33.89 11.12
CA SER A 415 -21.63 -35.02 10.49
C SER A 415 -20.72 -35.69 9.47
N ASP A 416 -20.43 -36.97 9.64
CA ASP A 416 -19.51 -37.69 8.73
C ASP A 416 -20.06 -37.80 7.31
N SER A 417 -21.37 -37.99 7.13
CA SER A 417 -21.99 -38.04 5.80
C SER A 417 -21.93 -36.71 5.06
N GLU A 418 -22.12 -35.61 5.77
CA GLU A 418 -22.03 -34.28 5.22
C GLU A 418 -20.58 -33.89 4.93
N ARG A 419 -19.64 -34.27 5.80
CA ARG A 419 -18.19 -34.09 5.62
C ARG A 419 -17.71 -34.74 4.33
N ILE A 420 -18.08 -36.02 4.09
CA ILE A 420 -17.71 -36.77 2.88
C ILE A 420 -18.26 -36.06 1.63
N ASN A 421 -19.48 -35.58 1.66
CA ASN A 421 -20.08 -34.85 0.54
C ASN A 421 -19.34 -33.53 0.27
N LEU A 422 -19.02 -32.75 1.31
CA LEU A 422 -18.30 -31.51 1.18
C LEU A 422 -16.86 -31.72 0.68
N GLN A 423 -16.18 -32.77 1.13
CA GLN A 423 -14.85 -33.16 0.62
C GLN A 423 -14.88 -33.51 -0.87
N LYS A 424 -15.92 -34.24 -1.31
CA LYS A 424 -16.10 -34.53 -2.73
C LYS A 424 -16.37 -33.27 -3.55
N GLU A 425 -17.30 -32.41 -3.10
CA GLU A 425 -17.60 -31.14 -3.77
C GLU A 425 -16.36 -30.21 -3.83
N SER A 426 -15.48 -30.26 -2.81
CA SER A 426 -14.21 -29.54 -2.78
C SER A 426 -13.31 -29.98 -3.93
N LEU A 427 -13.01 -31.27 -4.03
CA LEU A 427 -12.16 -31.79 -5.10
C LEU A 427 -12.79 -31.60 -6.50
N ASP A 428 -14.09 -31.82 -6.66
CA ASP A 428 -14.78 -31.59 -7.92
C ASP A 428 -14.65 -30.13 -8.38
N SER A 429 -14.82 -29.17 -7.46
CA SER A 429 -14.69 -27.73 -7.75
C SER A 429 -13.25 -27.35 -8.13
N LEU A 430 -12.25 -27.86 -7.40
CA LEU A 430 -10.84 -27.60 -7.69
C LEU A 430 -10.40 -28.26 -9.03
N ASN A 431 -10.89 -29.47 -9.32
CA ASN A 431 -10.63 -30.12 -10.62
C ASN A 431 -11.27 -29.33 -11.78
N HIS A 432 -12.46 -28.77 -11.60
CA HIS A 432 -13.06 -27.87 -12.59
C HIS A 432 -12.22 -26.61 -12.83
N ALA A 433 -11.62 -26.06 -11.79
CA ALA A 433 -10.69 -24.94 -11.94
C ALA A 433 -9.44 -25.35 -12.72
N ALA A 434 -8.86 -26.51 -12.43
CA ALA A 434 -7.66 -27.04 -13.07
C ALA A 434 -7.86 -27.35 -14.57
N VAL A 435 -9.00 -27.94 -14.95
CA VAL A 435 -9.32 -28.24 -16.35
C VAL A 435 -9.40 -26.99 -17.21
N ASN A 436 -9.95 -25.89 -16.65
CA ASN A 436 -10.12 -24.64 -17.35
C ASN A 436 -8.82 -23.83 -17.50
N ARG A 437 -7.83 -24.06 -16.66
CA ARG A 437 -6.53 -23.39 -16.68
C ARG A 437 -5.45 -24.30 -16.11
N GLN A 438 -4.89 -25.15 -16.95
CA GLN A 438 -3.94 -26.22 -16.58
C GLN A 438 -2.61 -25.73 -15.98
N GLU A 439 -2.29 -24.42 -16.08
CA GLU A 439 -1.03 -23.84 -15.64
C GLU A 439 -1.17 -22.83 -14.48
N ASP A 440 -2.32 -22.80 -13.78
CA ASP A 440 -2.46 -21.90 -12.65
C ASP A 440 -1.83 -22.53 -11.38
N PRO A 441 -0.67 -22.01 -10.91
CA PRO A 441 0.05 -22.61 -9.79
C PRO A 441 -0.78 -22.59 -8.50
N GLU A 442 -1.59 -21.57 -8.26
CA GLU A 442 -2.42 -21.49 -7.05
C GLU A 442 -3.51 -22.56 -6.98
N VAL A 443 -4.05 -22.95 -8.14
CA VAL A 443 -5.01 -24.07 -8.23
C VAL A 443 -4.31 -25.40 -7.94
N MET A 444 -3.11 -25.61 -8.50
CA MET A 444 -2.32 -26.81 -8.24
C MET A 444 -1.93 -26.95 -6.78
N TYR A 445 -1.52 -25.83 -6.15
CA TYR A 445 -1.23 -25.79 -4.72
C TYR A 445 -2.47 -26.18 -3.89
N SER A 446 -3.63 -25.58 -4.20
CA SER A 446 -4.88 -25.87 -3.49
C SER A 446 -5.32 -27.34 -3.66
N LEU A 447 -5.15 -27.91 -4.86
CA LEU A 447 -5.40 -29.32 -5.14
C LEU A 447 -4.44 -30.22 -4.36
N ALA A 448 -3.14 -29.91 -4.35
CA ALA A 448 -2.14 -30.67 -3.60
C ALA A 448 -2.47 -30.65 -2.11
N LEU A 449 -2.80 -29.49 -1.56
CA LEU A 449 -3.17 -29.31 -0.15
C LEU A 449 -4.42 -30.13 0.21
N GLU A 450 -5.51 -30.01 -0.57
CA GLU A 450 -6.76 -30.69 -0.28
C GLU A 450 -6.64 -32.21 -0.45
N ASN A 451 -5.93 -32.69 -1.49
CA ASN A 451 -5.62 -34.11 -1.63
C ASN A 451 -4.78 -34.64 -0.46
N THR A 452 -3.84 -33.84 0.07
CA THR A 452 -3.06 -34.25 1.25
C THR A 452 -3.93 -34.37 2.50
N LEU A 453 -4.86 -33.42 2.69
CA LEU A 453 -5.82 -33.46 3.82
C LEU A 453 -6.77 -34.65 3.72
N GLN A 454 -7.18 -35.02 2.51
CA GLN A 454 -8.03 -36.21 2.25
C GLN A 454 -7.23 -37.51 2.15
N ARG A 455 -5.92 -37.46 2.39
CA ARG A 455 -5.01 -38.62 2.36
C ARG A 455 -4.83 -39.26 0.97
N ASN A 456 -5.14 -38.55 -0.10
CA ASN A 456 -4.86 -38.98 -1.49
C ASN A 456 -3.41 -38.62 -1.86
N LEU A 457 -2.43 -39.28 -1.24
CA LEU A 457 -1.02 -38.87 -1.25
C LEU A 457 -0.37 -38.86 -2.63
N ASP A 458 -0.78 -39.81 -3.52
CA ASP A 458 -0.22 -39.90 -4.88
C ASP A 458 -0.67 -38.69 -5.72
N ALA A 459 -1.95 -38.37 -5.74
CA ALA A 459 -2.47 -37.20 -6.45
C ALA A 459 -1.95 -35.90 -5.83
N ALA A 460 -1.77 -35.85 -4.50
CA ALA A 460 -1.17 -34.72 -3.82
C ALA A 460 0.28 -34.48 -4.27
N PHE A 461 1.07 -35.55 -4.36
CA PHE A 461 2.46 -35.52 -4.79
C PHE A 461 2.60 -35.00 -6.23
N ASP A 462 1.81 -35.54 -7.16
CA ASP A 462 1.84 -35.11 -8.57
C ASP A 462 1.49 -33.62 -8.72
N ASN A 463 0.45 -33.15 -8.04
CA ASN A 463 0.07 -31.73 -8.07
C ASN A 463 1.11 -30.82 -7.38
N ALA A 464 1.77 -31.29 -6.32
CA ALA A 464 2.82 -30.51 -5.64
C ALA A 464 4.09 -30.40 -6.51
N ILE A 465 4.47 -31.45 -7.23
CA ILE A 465 5.58 -31.39 -8.20
C ILE A 465 5.22 -30.39 -9.30
N LEU A 466 4.04 -30.52 -9.90
CA LEU A 466 3.61 -29.61 -10.97
C LEU A 466 3.62 -28.15 -10.49
N TYR A 467 3.19 -27.89 -9.26
CA TYR A 467 3.29 -26.56 -8.65
C TYR A 467 4.74 -26.06 -8.53
N THR A 468 5.66 -26.91 -8.02
CA THR A 468 7.07 -26.51 -7.85
C THR A 468 7.77 -26.28 -9.18
N GLU A 469 7.43 -27.06 -10.22
CA GLU A 469 7.93 -26.89 -11.59
C GLU A 469 7.40 -25.59 -12.23
N THR A 470 6.11 -25.30 -12.11
CA THR A 470 5.51 -24.07 -12.65
C THR A 470 6.03 -22.81 -11.99
N MET A 471 6.35 -22.88 -10.69
CA MET A 471 6.98 -21.78 -9.95
C MET A 471 8.51 -21.72 -10.11
N ALA A 472 9.09 -22.56 -10.97
CA ALA A 472 10.53 -22.66 -11.20
C ALA A 472 11.37 -22.79 -9.91
N GLY A 473 10.82 -23.47 -8.89
CA GLY A 473 11.50 -23.69 -7.61
C GLY A 473 11.53 -22.49 -6.65
N ASN A 474 11.01 -21.33 -7.02
CA ASN A 474 11.12 -20.10 -6.20
C ASN A 474 10.11 -20.02 -5.04
N SER A 475 9.22 -21.01 -4.89
CA SER A 475 8.17 -20.96 -3.85
C SER A 475 8.51 -21.84 -2.65
N VAL A 476 8.86 -21.22 -1.54
CA VAL A 476 9.10 -21.92 -0.25
C VAL A 476 7.85 -22.67 0.22
N LYS A 477 6.66 -22.12 -0.03
CA LYS A 477 5.38 -22.79 0.30
C LYS A 477 5.23 -24.10 -0.44
N GLY A 478 5.65 -24.17 -1.71
CA GLY A 478 5.62 -25.40 -2.51
C GLY A 478 6.57 -26.47 -1.97
N TRP A 479 7.81 -26.08 -1.67
CA TRP A 479 8.79 -27.00 -1.09
C TRP A 479 8.35 -27.53 0.28
N LYS A 480 7.79 -26.67 1.13
CA LYS A 480 7.23 -27.06 2.43
C LYS A 480 6.10 -28.09 2.27
N LEU A 481 5.14 -27.82 1.37
CA LEU A 481 4.05 -28.73 1.08
C LEU A 481 4.56 -30.07 0.54
N LEU A 482 5.47 -30.06 -0.44
CA LEU A 482 6.08 -31.24 -1.00
C LEU A 482 6.79 -32.07 0.08
N ALA A 483 7.59 -31.43 0.95
CA ALA A 483 8.26 -32.13 2.05
C ALA A 483 7.26 -32.78 3.02
N LEU A 484 6.13 -32.12 3.34
CA LEU A 484 5.07 -32.67 4.17
C LEU A 484 4.37 -33.86 3.50
N ILE A 485 4.09 -33.80 2.19
CA ILE A 485 3.51 -34.92 1.44
C ILE A 485 4.46 -36.12 1.41
N VAL A 486 5.74 -35.90 1.10
CA VAL A 486 6.77 -36.95 1.10
C VAL A 486 6.93 -37.56 2.51
N SER A 487 6.82 -36.75 3.56
CA SER A 487 6.84 -37.22 4.94
C SER A 487 5.60 -38.09 5.27
N ALA A 488 4.42 -37.72 4.74
CA ALA A 488 3.20 -38.52 4.89
C ALA A 488 3.29 -39.89 4.18
N GLN A 489 4.14 -40.00 3.14
CA GLN A 489 4.51 -41.28 2.51
C GLN A 489 5.59 -42.05 3.27
N HIS A 490 5.96 -41.63 4.50
CA HIS A 490 7.05 -42.19 5.31
C HIS A 490 8.45 -42.14 4.67
N ARG A 491 8.67 -41.33 3.67
CA ARG A 491 9.96 -41.08 3.00
C ARG A 491 10.69 -39.92 3.69
N PHE A 492 10.99 -40.06 4.97
CA PHE A 492 11.51 -38.96 5.78
C PHE A 492 12.87 -38.42 5.32
N LYS A 493 13.76 -39.32 4.79
CA LYS A 493 15.06 -38.90 4.25
C LYS A 493 14.90 -38.06 2.99
N ASP A 494 14.00 -38.46 2.11
CA ASP A 494 13.74 -37.71 0.87
C ASP A 494 13.09 -36.35 1.20
N ALA A 495 12.21 -36.33 2.19
CA ALA A 495 11.62 -35.08 2.71
C ALA A 495 12.67 -34.14 3.30
N GLU A 496 13.68 -34.66 4.01
CA GLU A 496 14.78 -33.85 4.54
C GLU A 496 15.63 -33.25 3.41
N ILE A 497 15.93 -34.01 2.37
CA ILE A 497 16.66 -33.54 1.18
C ILE A 497 15.87 -32.39 0.49
N VAL A 498 14.53 -32.53 0.36
CA VAL A 498 13.67 -31.48 -0.20
C VAL A 498 13.77 -30.20 0.63
N VAL A 499 13.77 -30.33 1.98
CA VAL A 499 13.92 -29.15 2.87
C VAL A 499 15.31 -28.54 2.75
N GLU A 500 16.36 -29.32 2.56
CA GLU A 500 17.73 -28.80 2.36
C GLU A 500 17.83 -27.98 1.07
N PHE A 501 17.29 -28.44 -0.03
CA PHE A 501 17.20 -27.65 -1.27
C PHE A 501 16.40 -26.36 -1.07
N ALA A 502 15.28 -26.45 -0.34
CA ALA A 502 14.47 -25.27 -0.04
C ALA A 502 15.21 -24.24 0.82
N LEU A 503 16.09 -24.66 1.73
CA LEU A 503 16.89 -23.77 2.59
C LEU A 503 17.91 -22.96 1.78
N ASP A 504 18.44 -23.52 0.69
CA ASP A 504 19.40 -22.82 -0.17
C ASP A 504 18.75 -21.67 -0.96
N GLU A 505 17.46 -21.80 -1.29
CA GLU A 505 16.69 -20.82 -2.07
C GLU A 505 15.88 -19.84 -1.18
N ALA A 506 15.68 -20.17 0.10
CA ALA A 506 14.77 -19.44 0.99
C ALA A 506 15.33 -18.11 1.48
N GLY A 507 14.47 -17.09 1.58
CA GLY A 507 14.74 -15.86 2.31
C GLY A 507 14.87 -16.10 3.82
N ARG A 508 15.41 -15.13 4.55
CA ARG A 508 15.75 -15.28 5.99
C ARG A 508 14.57 -15.73 6.86
N MET A 509 13.38 -15.19 6.65
CA MET A 509 12.21 -15.53 7.48
C MET A 509 11.71 -16.93 7.22
N ASP A 510 11.70 -17.35 5.96
CA ASP A 510 11.28 -18.68 5.55
C ASP A 510 12.25 -19.78 6.01
N GLN A 511 13.55 -19.44 6.14
CA GLN A 511 14.57 -20.35 6.66
C GLN A 511 14.24 -20.86 8.08
N PHE A 512 13.63 -20.03 8.93
CA PHE A 512 13.30 -20.44 10.30
C PHE A 512 12.25 -21.55 10.34
N GLU A 513 11.19 -21.44 9.53
CA GLU A 513 10.17 -22.48 9.42
C GLU A 513 10.72 -23.78 8.81
N LEU A 514 11.56 -23.66 7.77
CA LEU A 514 12.20 -24.81 7.14
C LEU A 514 13.19 -25.53 8.08
N LEU A 515 13.98 -24.79 8.85
CA LEU A 515 14.88 -25.38 9.87
C LEU A 515 14.07 -26.13 10.95
N ARG A 516 12.94 -25.57 11.36
CA ARG A 516 12.05 -26.27 12.29
C ARG A 516 11.50 -27.57 11.66
N LEU A 517 11.05 -27.52 10.41
CA LEU A 517 10.57 -28.70 9.68
C LEU A 517 11.67 -29.76 9.55
N LYS A 518 12.92 -29.34 9.25
CA LYS A 518 14.08 -30.23 9.22
C LYS A 518 14.27 -30.94 10.56
N ALA A 519 14.23 -30.21 11.66
CA ALA A 519 14.38 -30.80 12.98
C ALA A 519 13.25 -31.81 13.32
N VAL A 520 12.02 -31.53 12.91
CA VAL A 520 10.87 -32.46 13.08
C VAL A 520 11.09 -33.72 12.25
N LEU A 521 11.60 -33.62 11.02
CA LEU A 521 11.93 -34.77 10.17
C LEU A 521 13.06 -35.63 10.77
N GLN A 522 14.09 -35.01 11.35
CA GLN A 522 15.17 -35.72 12.07
C GLN A 522 14.63 -36.46 13.29
N ILE A 523 13.62 -35.91 13.99
CA ILE A 523 12.95 -36.64 15.09
C ILE A 523 12.21 -37.87 14.55
N ALA A 524 11.53 -37.75 13.41
CA ALA A 524 10.81 -38.84 12.76
C ALA A 524 11.77 -39.94 12.26
N GLN A 525 13.01 -39.60 11.95
CA GLN A 525 14.10 -40.51 11.59
C GLN A 525 14.81 -41.14 12.80
N GLU A 526 14.35 -40.88 14.02
CA GLU A 526 14.96 -41.32 15.28
C GLU A 526 16.38 -40.77 15.52
N GLN A 527 16.65 -39.53 15.03
CA GLN A 527 17.92 -38.82 15.18
C GLN A 527 17.80 -37.61 16.14
N PRO A 528 17.51 -37.79 17.42
CA PRO A 528 17.22 -36.70 18.34
C PRO A 528 18.41 -35.76 18.60
N LYS A 529 19.67 -36.27 18.45
CA LYS A 529 20.86 -35.45 18.64
C LYS A 529 20.99 -34.39 17.55
N GLU A 530 20.77 -34.78 16.31
CA GLU A 530 20.80 -33.85 15.13
C GLU A 530 19.67 -32.85 15.22
N ALA A 531 18.46 -33.29 15.59
CA ALA A 531 17.33 -32.41 15.80
C ALA A 531 17.60 -31.33 16.87
N ILE A 532 18.21 -31.70 18.00
CA ILE A 532 18.58 -30.74 19.05
C ILE A 532 19.58 -29.72 18.53
N GLU A 533 20.56 -30.14 17.74
CA GLU A 533 21.54 -29.23 17.14
C GLU A 533 20.89 -28.27 16.13
N THR A 534 20.00 -28.76 15.28
CA THR A 534 19.21 -27.93 14.34
C THR A 534 18.35 -26.90 15.10
N TYR A 535 17.71 -27.28 16.20
CA TYR A 535 16.97 -26.33 17.05
C TYR A 535 17.87 -25.30 17.73
N ARG A 536 19.11 -25.68 18.12
CA ARG A 536 20.07 -24.72 18.68
C ARG A 536 20.49 -23.67 17.65
N ILE A 537 20.75 -24.12 16.42
CA ILE A 537 21.04 -23.21 15.30
C ILE A 537 19.85 -22.26 15.09
N LEU A 538 18.64 -22.78 15.03
CA LEU A 538 17.42 -21.99 14.85
C LEU A 538 17.26 -20.93 15.95
N LEU A 539 17.41 -21.30 17.23
CA LEU A 539 17.33 -20.35 18.34
C LEU A 539 18.42 -19.28 18.30
N SER A 540 19.65 -19.64 17.88
CA SER A 540 20.73 -18.67 17.73
C SER A 540 20.48 -17.68 16.61
N LEU A 541 19.87 -18.11 15.49
CA LEU A 541 19.48 -17.24 14.40
C LEU A 541 18.35 -16.28 14.80
N ILE A 542 17.31 -16.77 15.49
CA ILE A 542 16.22 -15.92 16.00
C ILE A 542 16.78 -14.86 16.97
N GLN A 543 17.72 -15.22 17.84
CA GLN A 543 18.34 -14.26 18.74
C GLN A 543 19.18 -13.24 18.01
N ALA A 544 19.98 -13.65 17.03
CA ALA A 544 20.77 -12.75 16.20
C ALA A 544 19.91 -11.75 15.42
N GLN A 545 18.78 -12.20 14.88
CA GLN A 545 17.81 -11.34 14.20
C GLN A 545 17.22 -10.29 15.15
N ARG A 546 16.84 -10.71 16.35
CA ARG A 546 16.32 -9.79 17.39
C ARG A 546 17.33 -8.72 17.79
N ASP A 547 18.62 -9.12 17.92
CA ASP A 547 19.70 -8.19 18.25
C ASP A 547 19.96 -7.18 17.10
N LEU A 548 19.77 -7.58 15.84
CA LEU A 548 19.86 -6.70 14.68
C LEU A 548 18.67 -5.71 14.63
N ASN A 549 17.46 -6.19 14.87
CA ASN A 549 16.25 -5.36 14.89
C ASN A 549 16.29 -4.33 16.04
N ALA A 550 16.85 -4.68 17.19
CA ALA A 550 17.02 -3.76 18.32
C ALA A 550 18.01 -2.61 18.03
N LYS A 551 18.94 -2.77 17.07
CA LYS A 551 19.92 -1.75 16.67
C LYS A 551 19.40 -0.76 15.64
N ASN A 552 18.32 -1.08 14.92
CA ASN A 552 17.74 -0.27 13.84
C ASN A 552 16.24 -0.01 14.07
N PRO A 553 15.85 0.98 14.90
CA PRO A 553 14.44 1.20 15.27
C PRO A 553 13.59 1.95 14.23
N ASP A 554 14.15 2.35 13.07
CA ASP A 554 13.53 3.33 12.17
C ASP A 554 12.36 2.83 11.27
N HIS A 555 11.94 1.57 11.35
CA HIS A 555 10.86 1.02 10.48
C HIS A 555 9.69 0.44 11.30
N GLY A 556 8.81 1.30 11.82
CA GLY A 556 7.91 1.03 12.96
C GLY A 556 6.78 0.01 12.80
N HIS A 557 6.11 -0.22 11.66
CA HIS A 557 4.88 -1.04 11.61
C HIS A 557 4.99 -2.42 10.93
N MET A 558 5.86 -2.63 9.96
CA MET A 558 6.09 -3.97 9.38
C MET A 558 6.77 -4.92 10.37
N PHE A 559 7.60 -4.39 11.28
CA PHE A 559 8.38 -5.17 12.25
C PHE A 559 7.56 -5.77 13.41
N GLU A 560 6.40 -5.21 13.75
CA GLU A 560 5.56 -5.78 14.84
C GLU A 560 4.98 -7.13 14.45
N SER A 561 4.52 -7.29 13.21
CA SER A 561 3.99 -8.55 12.69
C SER A 561 5.07 -9.64 12.60
N GLU A 562 6.25 -9.27 12.08
CA GLU A 562 7.41 -10.19 12.00
C GLU A 562 7.92 -10.59 13.38
N ALA A 563 8.06 -9.64 14.30
CA ALA A 563 8.47 -9.91 15.68
C ALA A 563 7.49 -10.83 16.42
N LEU A 564 6.18 -10.71 16.13
CA LEU A 564 5.17 -11.61 16.68
C LEU A 564 5.30 -13.02 16.10
N ALA A 565 5.54 -13.16 14.80
CA ALA A 565 5.77 -14.44 14.13
C ALA A 565 7.04 -15.13 14.67
N GLU A 566 8.14 -14.40 14.79
CA GLU A 566 9.39 -14.89 15.39
C GLU A 566 9.17 -15.38 16.84
N ARG A 567 8.42 -14.63 17.64
CA ARG A 567 8.10 -14.99 19.02
C ARG A 567 7.26 -16.27 19.12
N LYS A 568 6.26 -16.43 18.22
CA LYS A 568 5.47 -17.65 18.12
C LYS A 568 6.35 -18.85 17.74
N LEU A 569 7.25 -18.66 16.79
CA LEU A 569 8.16 -19.71 16.35
C LEU A 569 9.14 -20.11 17.48
N GLU A 570 9.74 -19.13 18.18
CA GLU A 570 10.60 -19.41 19.34
C GLU A 570 9.85 -20.22 20.40
N LEU A 571 8.60 -19.85 20.70
CA LEU A 571 7.75 -20.59 21.63
C LEU A 571 7.56 -22.05 21.18
N THR A 572 7.26 -22.28 19.91
CA THR A 572 7.07 -23.65 19.38
C THR A 572 8.35 -24.47 19.46
N VAL A 573 9.51 -23.85 19.23
CA VAL A 573 10.82 -24.52 19.34
C VAL A 573 11.08 -24.98 20.80
N TRP A 574 10.81 -24.12 21.79
CA TRP A 574 10.94 -24.50 23.19
C TRP A 574 10.01 -25.66 23.59
N GLN A 575 8.79 -25.68 23.05
CA GLN A 575 7.82 -26.77 23.25
C GLN A 575 8.31 -28.08 22.60
N ASP A 576 8.83 -28.02 21.37
CA ASP A 576 9.37 -29.18 20.66
C ASP A 576 10.61 -29.75 21.40
N LEU A 577 11.52 -28.87 21.83
CA LEU A 577 12.67 -29.29 22.67
C LEU A 577 12.23 -29.92 23.98
N ALA A 578 11.21 -29.38 24.66
CA ALA A 578 10.66 -29.97 25.89
C ALA A 578 10.15 -31.39 25.63
N ALA A 579 9.45 -31.62 24.52
CA ALA A 579 8.98 -32.94 24.13
C ALA A 579 10.12 -33.92 23.84
N ILE A 580 11.19 -33.46 23.15
CA ILE A 580 12.38 -34.29 22.86
C ILE A 580 13.09 -34.69 24.18
N TYR A 581 13.42 -33.72 25.03
CA TYR A 581 14.12 -34.00 26.30
C TYR A 581 13.29 -34.84 27.23
N THR A 582 11.96 -34.72 27.19
CA THR A 582 11.04 -35.58 27.95
C THR A 582 11.13 -37.03 27.47
N LYS A 583 11.12 -37.26 26.13
CA LYS A 583 11.28 -38.60 25.54
C LYS A 583 12.65 -39.22 25.84
N LEU A 584 13.70 -38.37 25.87
CA LEU A 584 15.08 -38.84 26.22
C LEU A 584 15.30 -39.04 27.72
N GLY A 585 14.33 -38.72 28.57
CA GLY A 585 14.47 -38.83 30.04
C GLY A 585 15.41 -37.78 30.65
N SER A 586 15.73 -36.70 29.91
CA SER A 586 16.59 -35.61 30.40
C SER A 586 15.75 -34.57 31.14
N TRP A 587 15.32 -34.92 32.37
CA TRP A 587 14.33 -34.16 33.15
C TRP A 587 14.72 -32.72 33.45
N SER A 588 16.00 -32.46 33.73
CA SER A 588 16.49 -31.11 34.02
C SER A 588 16.37 -30.18 32.83
N ASN A 589 16.76 -30.64 31.62
CA ASN A 589 16.66 -29.88 30.41
C ASN A 589 15.19 -29.67 29.95
N ALA A 590 14.38 -30.76 30.08
CA ALA A 590 12.95 -30.70 29.80
C ALA A 590 12.26 -29.63 30.68
N LYS A 591 12.57 -29.61 31.99
CA LYS A 591 12.02 -28.61 32.90
C LYS A 591 12.35 -27.17 32.49
N ILE A 592 13.61 -26.92 32.15
CA ILE A 592 14.03 -25.57 31.70
C ILE A 592 13.23 -25.14 30.45
N CYS A 593 13.08 -26.05 29.48
CA CYS A 593 12.32 -25.75 28.22
C CYS A 593 10.84 -25.47 28.51
N VAL A 594 10.21 -26.29 29.39
CA VAL A 594 8.81 -26.09 29.78
C VAL A 594 8.61 -24.78 30.53
N GLU A 595 9.50 -24.43 31.46
CA GLU A 595 9.42 -23.18 32.21
C GLU A 595 9.62 -21.98 31.28
N LYS A 596 10.55 -22.07 30.31
CA LYS A 596 10.79 -21.02 29.32
C LYS A 596 9.57 -20.82 28.42
N ALA A 597 8.95 -21.90 27.94
CA ALA A 597 7.75 -21.82 27.12
C ALA A 597 6.58 -21.12 27.86
N LYS A 598 6.38 -21.43 29.14
CA LYS A 598 5.35 -20.77 29.97
C LYS A 598 5.64 -19.32 30.27
N LEU A 599 6.91 -18.94 30.43
CA LEU A 599 7.29 -17.53 30.60
C LEU A 599 7.04 -16.70 29.36
N MET A 600 7.16 -17.29 28.17
CA MET A 600 6.92 -16.62 26.92
C MET A 600 5.43 -16.41 26.66
N ASP A 601 4.63 -17.45 26.88
CA ASP A 601 3.16 -17.38 26.75
C ASP A 601 2.48 -18.33 27.74
N PHE A 602 1.91 -17.73 28.78
CA PHE A 602 1.19 -18.46 29.83
C PHE A 602 -0.18 -18.98 29.37
N HIS A 603 -0.80 -18.30 28.37
CA HIS A 603 -2.12 -18.65 27.86
C HIS A 603 -2.09 -19.58 26.65
N CYS A 604 -0.93 -20.13 26.29
CA CYS A 604 -0.81 -21.11 25.21
C CYS A 604 -1.21 -22.52 25.68
N PRO A 605 -2.26 -23.16 25.15
CA PRO A 605 -2.71 -24.50 25.54
C PRO A 605 -1.64 -25.56 25.29
N ARG A 606 -0.85 -25.42 24.21
CA ARG A 606 0.25 -26.32 23.88
C ARG A 606 1.36 -26.33 24.94
N SER A 607 1.66 -25.17 25.56
CA SER A 607 2.65 -25.10 26.65
C SER A 607 2.22 -25.88 27.88
N TRP A 608 0.94 -25.85 28.20
CA TRP A 608 0.36 -26.64 29.29
C TRP A 608 0.26 -28.12 28.95
N HIS A 609 -0.06 -28.46 27.70
CA HIS A 609 -0.05 -29.82 27.21
C HIS A 609 1.35 -30.45 27.31
N THR A 610 2.39 -29.77 26.82
CA THR A 610 3.79 -30.26 26.97
C THR A 610 4.21 -30.39 28.41
N THR A 611 3.73 -29.53 29.30
CA THR A 611 3.93 -29.67 30.75
C THR A 611 3.26 -30.94 31.28
N GLY A 612 2.06 -31.24 30.85
CA GLY A 612 1.34 -32.46 31.21
C GLY A 612 2.10 -33.71 30.75
N LEU A 613 2.59 -33.72 29.52
CA LEU A 613 3.42 -34.82 28.98
C LEU A 613 4.72 -35.01 29.79
N TYR A 614 5.37 -33.91 30.23
CA TYR A 614 6.54 -33.95 31.08
C TYR A 614 6.23 -34.63 32.44
N PHE A 615 5.10 -34.33 33.10
CA PHE A 615 4.68 -34.96 34.33
C PHE A 615 4.23 -36.43 34.12
N GLU A 616 3.53 -36.68 33.03
CA GLU A 616 3.09 -38.04 32.64
C GLU A 616 4.29 -38.99 32.46
N ALA A 617 5.34 -38.54 31.78
CA ALA A 617 6.56 -39.31 31.58
C ALA A 617 7.30 -39.62 32.89
N GLN A 618 7.14 -38.79 33.93
CA GLN A 618 7.63 -39.05 35.29
C GLN A 618 6.66 -39.88 36.15
N SER A 619 5.55 -40.36 35.56
CA SER A 619 4.49 -41.07 36.26
C SER A 619 3.76 -40.23 37.33
N LEU A 620 3.86 -38.92 37.28
CA LEU A 620 3.16 -37.97 38.15
C LEU A 620 1.78 -37.65 37.55
N TYR A 621 0.89 -38.65 37.57
CA TYR A 621 -0.39 -38.61 36.86
C TYR A 621 -1.34 -37.52 37.37
N LYS A 622 -1.30 -37.15 38.64
CA LYS A 622 -2.14 -36.09 39.22
C LYS A 622 -1.76 -34.73 38.67
N GLU A 623 -0.47 -34.41 38.63
CA GLU A 623 0.10 -33.17 38.12
C GLU A 623 -0.09 -33.07 36.62
N ALA A 624 0.01 -34.21 35.91
CA ALA A 624 -0.29 -34.28 34.47
C ALA A 624 -1.74 -33.91 34.18
N LEU A 625 -2.71 -34.50 34.90
CA LEU A 625 -4.13 -34.19 34.75
C LEU A 625 -4.45 -32.73 35.07
N VAL A 626 -3.83 -32.14 36.09
CA VAL A 626 -3.98 -30.70 36.38
C VAL A 626 -3.47 -29.86 35.19
N SER A 627 -2.31 -30.21 34.64
CA SER A 627 -1.75 -29.47 33.50
C SER A 627 -2.62 -29.58 32.26
N PHE A 628 -3.15 -30.76 31.94
CA PHE A 628 -4.08 -30.95 30.83
C PHE A 628 -5.42 -30.23 31.08
N SER A 629 -5.93 -30.19 32.28
CA SER A 629 -7.15 -29.46 32.62
C SER A 629 -6.98 -27.95 32.44
N VAL A 630 -5.79 -27.40 32.75
CA VAL A 630 -5.49 -26.00 32.47
C VAL A 630 -5.45 -25.75 30.97
N ALA A 631 -4.82 -26.61 30.18
CA ALA A 631 -4.85 -26.49 28.72
C ALA A 631 -6.28 -26.47 28.15
N LEU A 632 -7.15 -27.36 28.65
CA LEU A 632 -8.57 -27.44 28.27
C LEU A 632 -9.43 -26.28 28.82
N SER A 633 -9.00 -25.63 29.90
CA SER A 633 -9.70 -24.41 30.35
C SER A 633 -9.37 -23.20 29.49
N ILE A 634 -8.20 -23.18 28.85
CA ILE A 634 -7.82 -22.14 27.88
C ILE A 634 -8.51 -22.41 26.55
N GLU A 635 -8.43 -23.64 26.05
CA GLU A 635 -9.02 -24.07 24.78
C GLU A 635 -9.73 -25.42 24.98
N PRO A 636 -11.08 -25.43 25.13
CA PRO A 636 -11.87 -26.64 25.38
C PRO A 636 -11.76 -27.70 24.30
N ASP A 637 -11.56 -27.30 23.05
CA ASP A 637 -11.49 -28.18 21.90
C ASP A 637 -10.07 -28.60 21.50
N TYR A 638 -9.09 -28.37 22.38
CA TYR A 638 -7.69 -28.74 22.12
C TYR A 638 -7.50 -30.26 22.16
N VAL A 639 -7.62 -30.92 21.00
CA VAL A 639 -7.62 -32.36 20.80
C VAL A 639 -6.42 -33.07 21.46
N PRO A 640 -5.14 -32.60 21.36
CA PRO A 640 -4.01 -33.29 21.97
C PRO A 640 -4.16 -33.45 23.50
N SER A 641 -4.68 -32.44 24.19
CA SER A 641 -4.91 -32.53 25.65
C SER A 641 -6.07 -33.46 26.01
N ILE A 642 -7.11 -33.52 25.17
CA ILE A 642 -8.24 -34.44 25.34
C ILE A 642 -7.73 -35.89 25.27
N VAL A 643 -6.95 -36.21 24.22
CA VAL A 643 -6.39 -37.57 24.00
C VAL A 643 -5.43 -37.95 25.10
N SER A 644 -4.50 -37.04 25.50
CA SER A 644 -3.55 -37.30 26.56
C SER A 644 -4.23 -37.48 27.93
N THR A 645 -5.30 -36.72 28.23
CA THR A 645 -6.12 -36.90 29.42
C THR A 645 -6.71 -38.31 29.46
N ALA A 646 -7.29 -38.77 28.34
CA ALA A 646 -7.81 -40.12 28.24
C ALA A 646 -6.71 -41.18 28.43
N GLY A 647 -5.52 -40.98 27.87
CA GLY A 647 -4.36 -41.85 28.03
C GLY A 647 -3.93 -41.99 29.51
N VAL A 648 -3.87 -40.90 30.25
CA VAL A 648 -3.56 -40.91 31.68
C VAL A 648 -4.69 -41.59 32.49
N LEU A 649 -5.95 -41.33 32.19
CA LEU A 649 -7.10 -42.00 32.82
C LEU A 649 -7.04 -43.52 32.63
N MET A 650 -6.63 -44.00 31.47
CA MET A 650 -6.43 -45.43 31.21
C MET A 650 -5.34 -46.05 32.09
N LYS A 651 -4.26 -45.31 32.38
CA LYS A 651 -3.18 -45.74 33.28
C LYS A 651 -3.59 -45.77 34.75
N LEU A 652 -4.60 -45.02 35.14
CA LEU A 652 -5.13 -44.98 36.53
C LEU A 652 -6.00 -46.20 36.86
N GLY A 653 -6.46 -46.95 35.89
CA GLY A 653 -7.18 -48.22 36.11
C GLY A 653 -8.51 -48.35 35.32
N SER A 654 -9.05 -49.59 35.33
CA SER A 654 -10.23 -49.93 34.54
C SER A 654 -11.51 -49.18 34.93
N GLN A 655 -11.62 -48.68 36.14
CA GLN A 655 -12.78 -47.87 36.57
C GLN A 655 -12.90 -46.55 35.80
N SER A 656 -11.82 -46.03 35.22
CA SER A 656 -11.78 -44.79 34.46
C SER A 656 -12.08 -44.99 32.94
N PHE A 657 -12.19 -46.23 32.48
CA PHE A 657 -12.38 -46.51 31.04
C PHE A 657 -13.63 -45.86 30.41
N PRO A 658 -14.82 -45.84 31.06
CA PRO A 658 -15.98 -45.18 30.50
C PRO A 658 -15.74 -43.68 30.29
N ILE A 659 -15.03 -43.04 31.24
CA ILE A 659 -14.70 -41.61 31.15
C ILE A 659 -13.67 -41.41 30.04
N ALA A 660 -12.60 -42.19 30.00
CA ALA A 660 -11.59 -42.13 28.94
C ALA A 660 -12.21 -42.30 27.54
N ARG A 661 -13.14 -43.27 27.40
CA ARG A 661 -13.86 -43.50 26.16
C ARG A 661 -14.66 -42.26 25.74
N SER A 662 -15.35 -41.59 26.68
CA SER A 662 -16.08 -40.35 26.38
C SER A 662 -15.15 -39.23 25.87
N PHE A 663 -13.98 -39.05 26.47
CA PHE A 663 -12.98 -38.09 25.99
C PHE A 663 -12.47 -38.46 24.62
N LEU A 664 -12.16 -39.72 24.33
CA LEU A 664 -11.69 -40.16 23.00
C LEU A 664 -12.75 -40.02 21.93
N MET A 665 -14.02 -40.33 22.22
CA MET A 665 -15.11 -40.11 21.28
C MET A 665 -15.32 -38.63 20.98
N ASN A 666 -15.15 -37.77 21.99
CA ASN A 666 -15.18 -36.31 21.75
C ASN A 666 -13.99 -35.85 20.89
N ALA A 667 -12.78 -36.36 21.16
CA ALA A 667 -11.59 -36.07 20.35
C ALA A 667 -11.79 -36.46 18.88
N LEU A 668 -12.34 -37.66 18.62
CA LEU A 668 -12.63 -38.14 17.25
C LEU A 668 -13.77 -37.39 16.55
N ARG A 669 -14.70 -36.81 17.34
CA ARG A 669 -15.72 -35.94 16.78
C ARG A 669 -15.13 -34.63 16.27
N LEU A 670 -14.09 -34.10 16.97
CA LEU A 670 -13.38 -32.88 16.57
C LEU A 670 -12.37 -33.18 15.46
N ASP A 671 -11.56 -34.23 15.63
CA ASP A 671 -10.53 -34.67 14.66
C ASP A 671 -10.66 -36.17 14.40
N PRO A 672 -11.41 -36.62 13.39
CA PRO A 672 -11.55 -38.05 13.02
C PRO A 672 -10.25 -38.69 12.54
N THR A 673 -9.26 -37.90 12.13
CA THR A 673 -7.99 -38.41 11.59
C THR A 673 -6.94 -38.66 12.67
N ASN A 674 -7.27 -38.45 13.93
CA ASN A 674 -6.35 -38.64 15.05
C ASN A 674 -6.10 -40.12 15.32
N HIS A 675 -4.96 -40.61 14.86
CA HIS A 675 -4.58 -42.03 15.00
C HIS A 675 -4.33 -42.44 16.47
N GLU A 676 -3.89 -41.52 17.34
CA GLU A 676 -3.68 -41.82 18.75
C GLU A 676 -5.02 -42.05 19.49
N ALA A 677 -6.05 -41.30 19.17
CA ALA A 677 -7.38 -41.51 19.72
C ALA A 677 -7.96 -42.89 19.31
N TRP A 678 -7.84 -43.26 18.04
CA TRP A 678 -8.20 -44.60 17.58
C TRP A 678 -7.41 -45.72 18.26
N MET A 679 -6.09 -45.53 18.41
CA MET A 679 -5.22 -46.48 19.10
C MET A 679 -5.67 -46.69 20.57
N ASN A 680 -5.94 -45.62 21.28
CA ASN A 680 -6.38 -45.66 22.69
C ASN A 680 -7.76 -46.31 22.82
N LEU A 681 -8.72 -46.08 21.89
CA LEU A 681 -10.00 -46.79 21.86
C LEU A 681 -9.80 -48.30 21.63
N GLY A 682 -8.89 -48.66 20.75
CA GLY A 682 -8.52 -50.07 20.48
C GLY A 682 -7.97 -50.73 21.75
N LEU A 683 -7.12 -49.99 22.53
CA LEU A 683 -6.59 -50.52 23.80
C LEU A 683 -7.69 -50.70 24.87
N ILE A 684 -8.62 -49.75 24.99
CA ILE A 684 -9.78 -49.90 25.90
C ILE A 684 -10.62 -51.10 25.51
N SER A 685 -10.99 -51.25 24.24
CA SER A 685 -11.81 -52.34 23.74
C SER A 685 -11.14 -53.69 23.92
N LYS A 686 -9.79 -53.76 23.75
CA LYS A 686 -9.00 -54.95 24.01
C LYS A 686 -9.03 -55.35 25.50
N MET A 687 -8.92 -54.37 26.41
CA MET A 687 -8.97 -54.60 27.84
C MET A 687 -10.37 -55.04 28.35
N GLU A 688 -11.41 -54.60 27.67
CA GLU A 688 -12.80 -54.96 27.92
C GLU A 688 -13.18 -56.33 27.29
N GLY A 689 -12.30 -56.92 26.48
CA GLY A 689 -12.53 -58.21 25.84
C GLY A 689 -13.26 -58.15 24.50
N ALA A 690 -13.55 -56.95 23.96
CA ALA A 690 -14.20 -56.77 22.66
C ALA A 690 -13.15 -56.82 21.53
N LEU A 691 -12.60 -58.04 21.23
CA LEU A 691 -11.44 -58.20 20.38
C LEU A 691 -11.70 -57.78 18.92
N GLN A 692 -12.92 -57.99 18.39
CA GLN A 692 -13.25 -57.58 17.02
C GLN A 692 -13.23 -56.05 16.86
N GLN A 693 -13.89 -55.35 17.77
CA GLN A 693 -13.89 -53.88 17.76
C GLN A 693 -12.48 -53.31 17.99
N ALA A 694 -11.66 -53.97 18.85
CA ALA A 694 -10.29 -53.57 19.02
C ALA A 694 -9.47 -53.72 17.73
N ALA A 695 -9.68 -54.78 16.99
CA ALA A 695 -9.00 -55.00 15.67
C ALA A 695 -9.39 -53.90 14.65
N ASP A 696 -10.68 -53.56 14.56
CA ASP A 696 -11.17 -52.48 13.66
C ASP A 696 -10.57 -51.11 14.02
N PHE A 697 -10.51 -50.77 15.34
CA PHE A 697 -9.88 -49.52 15.79
C PHE A 697 -8.38 -49.48 15.57
N PHE A 698 -7.68 -50.59 15.75
CA PHE A 698 -6.24 -50.67 15.48
C PHE A 698 -5.94 -50.58 13.99
N GLN A 699 -6.80 -51.16 13.12
CA GLN A 699 -6.66 -51.03 11.68
C GLN A 699 -6.81 -49.56 11.28
N ALA A 700 -7.87 -48.86 11.74
CA ALA A 700 -8.07 -47.46 11.48
C ALA A 700 -6.89 -46.63 11.96
N ALA A 701 -6.39 -46.87 13.17
CA ALA A 701 -5.23 -46.15 13.73
C ALA A 701 -3.97 -46.39 12.88
N TYR A 702 -3.76 -47.60 12.38
CA TYR A 702 -2.61 -47.99 11.53
C TYR A 702 -2.66 -47.26 10.17
N GLU A 703 -3.80 -47.35 9.48
CA GLU A 703 -3.99 -46.70 8.18
C GLU A 703 -3.81 -45.15 8.27
N LEU A 704 -4.39 -44.54 9.30
CA LEU A 704 -4.25 -43.07 9.55
C LEU A 704 -2.80 -42.70 9.89
N ARG A 705 -2.09 -43.54 10.63
CA ARG A 705 -0.69 -43.31 10.97
C ARG A 705 0.20 -43.37 9.73
N LEU A 706 -0.04 -44.32 8.84
CA LEU A 706 0.72 -44.53 7.59
C LEU A 706 0.56 -43.39 6.57
N SER A 707 -0.48 -42.55 6.74
CA SER A 707 -0.74 -41.45 5.85
C SER A 707 -0.60 -40.06 6.54
N ALA A 708 -0.10 -40.05 7.78
CA ALA A 708 0.03 -38.81 8.55
C ALA A 708 1.32 -38.06 8.21
N PRO A 709 1.26 -36.76 7.86
CA PRO A 709 2.45 -35.92 7.72
C PRO A 709 3.09 -35.71 9.10
N VAL A 710 4.41 -35.41 9.13
CA VAL A 710 5.17 -35.19 10.37
C VAL A 710 4.71 -33.96 11.14
N GLN A 711 4.05 -33.01 10.49
CA GLN A 711 3.49 -31.81 11.06
C GLN A 711 2.12 -31.52 10.44
N SER A 712 1.21 -30.89 11.19
CA SER A 712 -0.07 -30.43 10.65
C SER A 712 0.15 -29.45 9.47
N LEU A 713 -0.75 -29.50 8.50
CA LEU A 713 -0.73 -28.65 7.30
C LEU A 713 -1.30 -27.25 7.56
N GLU A 714 -1.76 -26.98 8.81
CA GLU A 714 -2.32 -25.68 9.24
C GLU A 714 -1.22 -24.65 9.54
#